data_9511222f9832c2e3f41420cf4270fd02
#
_entry.id   9511222f9832c2e3f41420cf4270fd02
#
_cell.length_a   1.000
_cell.length_b   1.000
_cell.length_c   1.000
_cell.angle_alpha   90.00
_cell.angle_beta   90.00
_cell.angle_gamma   90.00
#
_symmetry.space_group_name_H-M   'P 1'
#
loop_
_entity.id
_entity.type
_entity.pdbx_description
1 polymer ?
#
loop_
_entity_poly.entity_id
_entity_poly.type
_entity_poly.pdbx_seq_one_letter_code
_entity_poly.pdbx_strand_id
1 'polypeptide(L)'
;MRKTAIALLLLVLAACTTTTAPAPAPQPAKVAVPVTEAKPVTETIQGVEITDPYRWLEDQDSPATRDWINRQNAYTDAVIGNLPMKAKLADRIESLLKTDQMSFPIVRGGRYFFTKRPAGQDLFAIYMRESATGPDILLVDPAPMSAKHTTNVGIEAVSDDGKTLSYYVRQGGADETEIRFFDVDGRRDIGVPLAVARYFGVSLTPDGHTAYYTRFSTKEQHVFRRGVSGGDEQALFGEGYGPDKLVGSGISDDGRYLLIQVSYGSAARKTEEYVKDLTTDGPIRTIVNDVDARFSVDEADGKLILVTNWNAPNQRVLITDVATPERANWKEIVPESKNAALQGMSLAGGKMYLRYLENVQPRVVGYTLGGERLEEIKFDTLGSVSNLSGTWTSPVAFYGFSSFAVPPTIYTYDTNTRTSTQFFRQSAPVNSADFTVEQVWYPSKDGTRIPMFLMYKKGLQKNGANPTWLTGYGGFVLSQLPTFSATAVTWAENGGVYALANLRGGGEFGEAWHRAGMLDKKQNVFDDFEAAAQYLIDQRYTSPQHLGITGGSNGGLLVTAFLTQRPDLVKAVVCSYPLIDMIRYHQFLVARFWVPEYGSSENPEQFKWIYAYSPYQHVVKGTKYPAVLFISGDSDTRVAPLHARKMTAMMQADTGSSNPILLRYHVSSGHSGGEPLKEQVNNQAETMSFMMWQLR
;
A
#
# COMPACT_ATOMS: atom_id res chain seq x y z
N MET A 1 -99.03 7.17 -7.39
CA MET A 1 -97.97 6.30 -7.01
C MET A 1 -96.82 6.48 -8.01
N ARG A 2 -95.88 7.41 -7.72
CA ARG A 2 -94.68 7.64 -8.58
C ARG A 2 -93.50 7.53 -7.63
N LYS A 3 -92.62 6.58 -7.89
CA LYS A 3 -91.28 6.41 -7.21
C LYS A 3 -90.27 7.28 -7.86
N THR A 4 -89.69 8.20 -7.11
CA THR A 4 -88.59 9.06 -7.56
C THR A 4 -87.26 8.37 -7.12
N ALA A 5 -86.39 8.06 -8.05
CA ALA A 5 -85.06 7.55 -7.83
C ALA A 5 -84.06 8.73 -7.73
N ILE A 6 -83.33 8.83 -6.66
CA ILE A 6 -82.25 9.80 -6.47
C ILE A 6 -80.98 9.09 -6.89
N ALA A 7 -80.31 9.62 -7.94
CA ALA A 7 -78.97 9.20 -8.34
C ALA A 7 -77.90 9.97 -7.56
N LEU A 8 -77.04 9.26 -6.82
CA LEU A 8 -75.92 9.82 -6.12
C LEU A 8 -74.69 9.83 -7.03
N LEU A 9 -74.22 11.01 -7.39
CA LEU A 9 -72.99 11.21 -8.19
C LEU A 9 -71.77 11.24 -7.31
N LEU A 10 -70.90 10.20 -7.32
CA LEU A 10 -69.63 10.15 -6.64
C LEU A 10 -68.58 10.84 -7.53
N LEU A 11 -68.12 12.02 -7.12
CA LEU A 11 -66.94 12.67 -7.68
C LEU A 11 -65.68 12.01 -7.09
N VAL A 12 -64.91 11.29 -7.91
CA VAL A 12 -63.58 10.81 -7.59
C VAL A 12 -62.59 11.95 -7.89
N LEU A 13 -62.08 12.62 -6.87
CA LEU A 13 -60.96 13.53 -7.00
C LEU A 13 -59.67 12.69 -7.12
N ALA A 14 -59.10 12.61 -8.33
CA ALA A 14 -57.76 12.11 -8.56
C ALA A 14 -56.77 13.17 -8.10
N ALA A 15 -56.17 12.94 -6.93
CA ALA A 15 -55.02 13.74 -6.46
C ALA A 15 -53.78 13.34 -7.29
N CYS A 16 -53.44 14.14 -8.29
CA CYS A 16 -52.12 14.09 -8.93
C CYS A 16 -51.05 14.54 -7.91
N THR A 17 -50.39 13.60 -7.27
CA THR A 17 -49.14 13.90 -6.54
C THR A 17 -48.02 14.15 -7.58
N THR A 18 -47.78 15.41 -7.88
CA THR A 18 -46.58 15.80 -8.60
C THR A 18 -45.39 15.56 -7.68
N THR A 19 -44.65 14.45 -7.90
CA THR A 19 -43.30 14.26 -7.34
C THR A 19 -42.42 15.34 -7.96
N THR A 20 -42.19 16.43 -7.22
CA THR A 20 -41.17 17.40 -7.56
C THR A 20 -39.83 16.69 -7.52
N ALA A 21 -39.10 16.68 -8.64
CA ALA A 21 -37.71 16.25 -8.69
C ALA A 21 -36.94 17.01 -7.62
N PRO A 22 -36.05 16.35 -6.88
CA PRO A 22 -35.21 17.04 -5.89
C PRO A 22 -34.47 18.19 -6.57
N ALA A 23 -34.49 19.36 -5.93
CA ALA A 23 -33.76 20.51 -6.41
C ALA A 23 -32.29 20.16 -6.66
N PRO A 24 -31.67 20.63 -7.75
CA PRO A 24 -30.24 20.38 -7.99
C PRO A 24 -29.45 20.91 -6.80
N ALA A 25 -28.47 20.10 -6.34
CA ALA A 25 -27.58 20.47 -5.25
C ALA A 25 -26.95 21.84 -5.55
N PRO A 26 -26.79 22.72 -4.54
CA PRO A 26 -26.18 24.03 -4.74
C PRO A 26 -24.80 23.86 -5.36
N GLN A 27 -24.59 24.49 -6.51
CA GLN A 27 -23.28 24.51 -7.14
C GLN A 27 -22.34 25.35 -6.27
N PRO A 28 -21.09 24.86 -6.01
CA PRO A 28 -20.09 25.65 -5.31
C PRO A 28 -19.90 27.02 -5.99
N ALA A 29 -19.61 28.04 -5.20
CA ALA A 29 -19.30 29.37 -5.73
C ALA A 29 -18.21 29.28 -6.79
N LYS A 30 -18.35 30.00 -7.92
CA LYS A 30 -17.27 30.12 -8.92
C LYS A 30 -16.13 30.91 -8.29
N VAL A 31 -15.14 30.17 -7.75
CA VAL A 31 -13.89 30.74 -7.23
C VAL A 31 -12.88 30.77 -8.37
N ALA A 32 -12.17 31.88 -8.53
CA ALA A 32 -11.14 31.99 -9.57
C ALA A 32 -9.96 31.03 -9.28
N VAL A 33 -9.52 30.30 -10.30
CA VAL A 33 -8.33 29.47 -10.21
C VAL A 33 -7.11 30.33 -9.94
N PRO A 34 -6.25 30.01 -8.95
CA PRO A 34 -5.02 30.76 -8.70
C PRO A 34 -4.10 30.75 -9.91
N VAL A 35 -3.70 31.92 -10.39
CA VAL A 35 -2.74 32.01 -11.51
C VAL A 35 -1.37 31.56 -11.04
N THR A 36 -0.76 30.64 -11.78
CA THR A 36 0.61 30.17 -11.57
C THR A 36 1.52 30.80 -12.62
N GLU A 37 2.56 31.52 -12.20
CA GLU A 37 3.53 32.14 -13.10
C GLU A 37 4.36 31.06 -13.78
N ALA A 38 4.40 31.08 -15.11
CA ALA A 38 5.28 30.20 -15.89
C ALA A 38 6.70 30.78 -15.94
N LYS A 39 7.69 30.00 -15.52
CA LYS A 39 9.13 30.29 -15.59
C LYS A 39 9.83 29.18 -16.36
N PRO A 40 9.73 29.17 -17.70
CA PRO A 40 10.16 28.03 -18.50
C PRO A 40 11.66 27.79 -18.38
N VAL A 41 12.03 26.53 -18.18
CA VAL A 41 13.40 26.03 -18.25
C VAL A 41 13.43 24.99 -19.36
N THR A 42 14.28 25.17 -20.34
CA THR A 42 14.43 24.25 -21.48
C THR A 42 15.74 23.51 -21.38
N GLU A 43 15.69 22.20 -21.52
CA GLU A 43 16.85 21.30 -21.53
C GLU A 43 16.75 20.34 -22.70
N THR A 44 17.88 19.96 -23.25
CA THR A 44 17.96 18.89 -24.26
C THR A 44 18.36 17.59 -23.57
N ILE A 45 17.46 16.62 -23.52
CA ILE A 45 17.68 15.30 -22.92
C ILE A 45 17.58 14.25 -24.02
N GLN A 46 18.65 13.48 -24.25
CA GLN A 46 18.75 12.47 -25.31
C GLN A 46 18.34 12.99 -26.69
N GLY A 47 18.68 14.25 -26.98
CA GLY A 47 18.36 14.90 -28.26
C GLY A 47 16.95 15.46 -28.40
N VAL A 48 16.11 15.32 -27.35
CA VAL A 48 14.76 15.91 -27.30
C VAL A 48 14.78 17.19 -26.45
N GLU A 49 14.27 18.28 -27.02
CA GLU A 49 14.09 19.54 -26.30
C GLU A 49 12.85 19.44 -25.41
N ILE A 50 13.02 19.61 -24.10
CA ILE A 50 11.95 19.53 -23.10
C ILE A 50 11.90 20.86 -22.36
N THR A 51 10.73 21.50 -22.39
CA THR A 51 10.48 22.76 -21.68
C THR A 51 9.58 22.49 -20.47
N ASP A 52 10.08 22.86 -19.28
CA ASP A 52 9.38 22.78 -18.02
C ASP A 52 9.01 24.19 -17.50
N PRO A 53 7.76 24.62 -17.63
CA PRO A 53 7.35 25.97 -17.21
C PRO A 53 7.23 26.14 -15.70
N TYR A 54 7.21 25.04 -14.94
CA TYR A 54 6.96 25.03 -13.51
C TYR A 54 8.08 24.38 -12.69
N ARG A 55 9.32 24.36 -13.22
CA ARG A 55 10.50 23.84 -12.54
C ARG A 55 10.74 24.46 -11.18
N TRP A 56 10.40 25.75 -11.00
CA TRP A 56 10.56 26.46 -9.76
C TRP A 56 9.71 25.89 -8.60
N LEU A 57 8.64 25.13 -8.89
CA LEU A 57 7.84 24.42 -7.88
C LEU A 57 8.54 23.16 -7.34
N GLU A 58 9.72 22.79 -7.84
CA GLU A 58 10.54 21.71 -7.27
C GLU A 58 11.14 22.08 -5.91
N ASP A 59 11.51 23.34 -5.72
CA ASP A 59 12.01 23.85 -4.44
C ASP A 59 10.84 24.04 -3.46
N GLN A 60 10.67 23.03 -2.59
CA GLN A 60 9.58 22.98 -1.62
C GLN A 60 9.61 24.11 -0.60
N ASP A 61 10.80 24.55 -0.20
CA ASP A 61 11.02 25.47 0.92
C ASP A 61 11.11 26.93 0.48
N SER A 62 11.14 27.20 -0.81
CA SER A 62 11.16 28.58 -1.30
C SER A 62 9.89 29.34 -0.89
N PRO A 63 10.00 30.61 -0.47
CA PRO A 63 8.84 31.41 -0.11
C PRO A 63 7.77 31.49 -1.21
N ALA A 64 8.17 31.46 -2.48
CA ALA A 64 7.27 31.49 -3.62
C ALA A 64 6.42 30.21 -3.72
N THR A 65 7.06 29.04 -3.53
CA THR A 65 6.35 27.75 -3.53
C THR A 65 5.42 27.63 -2.32
N ARG A 66 5.83 28.11 -1.14
CA ARG A 66 4.99 28.12 0.05
C ARG A 66 3.75 29.00 -0.12
N ASP A 67 3.91 30.21 -0.65
CA ASP A 67 2.76 31.07 -0.98
C ASP A 67 1.84 30.41 -2.00
N TRP A 68 2.39 29.79 -3.04
CA TRP A 68 1.62 29.08 -4.05
C TRP A 68 0.82 27.92 -3.43
N ILE A 69 1.42 27.09 -2.57
CA ILE A 69 0.76 26.01 -1.84
C ILE A 69 -0.43 26.56 -1.02
N ASN A 70 -0.23 27.65 -0.28
CA ASN A 70 -1.28 28.26 0.53
C ASN A 70 -2.46 28.73 -0.34
N ARG A 71 -2.18 29.35 -1.50
CA ARG A 71 -3.22 29.78 -2.45
C ARG A 71 -3.97 28.58 -3.05
N GLN A 72 -3.29 27.47 -3.36
CA GLN A 72 -3.92 26.27 -3.87
C GLN A 72 -4.80 25.59 -2.82
N ASN A 73 -4.35 25.49 -1.57
CA ASN A 73 -5.17 24.97 -0.47
C ASN A 73 -6.42 25.85 -0.24
N ALA A 74 -6.26 27.18 -0.21
CA ALA A 74 -7.40 28.10 -0.07
C ALA A 74 -8.42 27.93 -1.22
N TYR A 75 -7.95 27.75 -2.46
CA TYR A 75 -8.79 27.46 -3.60
C TYR A 75 -9.53 26.14 -3.44
N THR A 76 -8.82 25.08 -3.03
CA THR A 76 -9.40 23.75 -2.78
C THR A 76 -10.46 23.82 -1.66
N ASP A 77 -10.19 24.51 -0.56
CA ASP A 77 -11.15 24.74 0.53
C ASP A 77 -12.42 25.44 0.06
N ALA A 78 -12.26 26.46 -0.77
CA ALA A 78 -13.40 27.20 -1.32
C ALA A 78 -14.28 26.33 -2.26
N VAL A 79 -13.68 25.38 -2.98
CA VAL A 79 -14.41 24.52 -3.94
C VAL A 79 -15.03 23.30 -3.28
N ILE A 80 -14.28 22.57 -2.42
CA ILE A 80 -14.73 21.28 -1.87
C ILE A 80 -14.84 21.24 -0.35
N GLY A 81 -14.42 22.27 0.37
CA GLY A 81 -14.42 22.29 1.84
C GLY A 81 -15.80 22.06 2.47
N ASN A 82 -16.87 22.53 1.80
CA ASN A 82 -18.24 22.50 2.31
C ASN A 82 -19.22 21.72 1.40
N LEU A 83 -18.77 20.66 0.75
CA LEU A 83 -19.65 19.82 -0.06
C LEU A 83 -20.76 19.22 0.80
N PRO A 84 -22.03 19.20 0.33
CA PRO A 84 -23.19 18.85 1.17
C PRO A 84 -23.14 17.45 1.79
N MET A 85 -22.49 16.49 1.13
CA MET A 85 -22.40 15.12 1.63
C MET A 85 -21.23 14.88 2.59
N LYS A 86 -20.29 15.81 2.70
CA LYS A 86 -19.01 15.59 3.43
C LYS A 86 -19.25 15.17 4.88
N ALA A 87 -20.11 15.85 5.60
CA ALA A 87 -20.41 15.54 7.01
C ALA A 87 -21.01 14.13 7.17
N LYS A 88 -22.03 13.80 6.37
CA LYS A 88 -22.67 12.47 6.41
C LYS A 88 -21.69 11.34 6.07
N LEU A 89 -20.81 11.56 5.10
CA LEU A 89 -19.78 10.60 4.73
C LEU A 89 -18.74 10.45 5.84
N ALA A 90 -18.33 11.57 6.48
CA ALA A 90 -17.42 11.56 7.62
C ALA A 90 -17.99 10.75 8.79
N ASP A 91 -19.26 10.98 9.18
CA ASP A 91 -19.94 10.23 10.25
C ASP A 91 -19.93 8.72 9.97
N ARG A 92 -20.21 8.33 8.72
CA ARG A 92 -20.21 6.91 8.36
C ARG A 92 -18.81 6.31 8.37
N ILE A 93 -17.84 6.97 7.78
CA ILE A 93 -16.43 6.55 7.76
C ILE A 93 -15.90 6.45 9.20
N GLU A 94 -16.18 7.46 10.04
CA GLU A 94 -15.80 7.43 11.44
C GLU A 94 -16.38 6.21 12.15
N SER A 95 -17.65 5.91 11.96
CA SER A 95 -18.30 4.74 12.59
C SER A 95 -17.64 3.42 12.20
N LEU A 96 -17.08 3.30 10.99
CA LEU A 96 -16.38 2.12 10.51
C LEU A 96 -14.94 2.03 11.03
N LEU A 97 -14.28 3.17 11.24
CA LEU A 97 -12.87 3.25 11.64
C LEU A 97 -12.67 3.39 13.15
N LYS A 98 -13.64 3.95 13.88
CA LYS A 98 -13.61 4.18 15.34
C LYS A 98 -13.94 2.89 16.11
N THR A 99 -13.12 1.90 15.88
CA THR A 99 -13.22 0.57 16.48
C THR A 99 -11.85 0.16 17.00
N ASP A 100 -11.82 -0.79 17.94
CA ASP A 100 -10.55 -1.38 18.33
C ASP A 100 -9.86 -1.99 17.11
N GLN A 101 -8.60 -1.64 16.92
CA GLN A 101 -7.73 -2.21 15.89
C GLN A 101 -6.46 -2.75 16.55
N MET A 102 -5.96 -3.89 16.06
CA MET A 102 -4.85 -4.61 16.68
C MET A 102 -3.95 -5.21 15.60
N SER A 103 -2.63 -5.17 15.80
CA SER A 103 -1.67 -5.92 14.99
C SER A 103 -1.59 -7.39 15.41
N PHE A 104 -0.91 -8.22 14.61
CA PHE A 104 -0.57 -9.58 15.04
C PHE A 104 0.28 -9.54 16.31
N PRO A 105 -0.01 -10.40 17.29
CA PRO A 105 0.85 -10.53 18.47
C PRO A 105 2.20 -11.15 18.11
N ILE A 106 3.25 -10.62 18.72
CA ILE A 106 4.56 -11.25 18.83
C ILE A 106 4.60 -11.95 20.18
N VAL A 107 4.83 -13.25 20.21
CA VAL A 107 4.86 -14.03 21.46
C VAL A 107 6.32 -14.30 21.84
N ARG A 108 6.75 -13.78 22.99
CA ARG A 108 8.10 -13.98 23.56
C ARG A 108 8.03 -14.07 25.08
N GLY A 109 8.76 -15.00 25.68
CA GLY A 109 8.75 -15.20 27.13
C GLY A 109 7.35 -15.51 27.71
N GLY A 110 6.43 -16.08 26.91
CA GLY A 110 5.05 -16.31 27.29
C GLY A 110 4.14 -15.08 27.24
N ARG A 111 4.68 -13.91 26.90
CA ARG A 111 3.99 -12.62 26.78
C ARG A 111 3.60 -12.33 25.34
N TYR A 112 2.51 -11.57 25.13
CA TYR A 112 1.93 -11.21 23.84
C TYR A 112 2.11 -9.71 23.61
N PHE A 113 2.96 -9.31 22.68
CA PHE A 113 3.25 -7.90 22.35
C PHE A 113 2.53 -7.52 21.05
N PHE A 114 1.86 -6.38 21.02
CA PHE A 114 1.12 -5.91 19.84
C PHE A 114 0.94 -4.40 19.88
N THR A 115 0.68 -3.82 18.70
CA THR A 115 0.15 -2.47 18.63
C THR A 115 -1.37 -2.53 18.65
N LYS A 116 -2.00 -1.62 19.38
CA LYS A 116 -3.45 -1.49 19.44
C LYS A 116 -3.85 -0.02 19.42
N ARG A 117 -4.92 0.27 18.69
CA ARG A 117 -5.64 1.53 18.79
C ARG A 117 -7.03 1.23 19.33
N PRO A 118 -7.33 1.51 20.61
CA PRO A 118 -8.66 1.43 21.17
C PRO A 118 -9.63 2.34 20.43
N ALA A 119 -10.91 1.96 20.39
CA ALA A 119 -11.98 2.80 19.88
C ALA A 119 -11.97 4.18 20.57
N GLY A 120 -11.91 5.26 19.80
CA GLY A 120 -11.87 6.62 20.35
C GLY A 120 -10.47 7.17 20.61
N GLN A 121 -9.42 6.39 20.42
CA GLN A 121 -8.04 6.90 20.41
C GLN A 121 -7.61 7.23 18.96
N ASP A 122 -6.76 8.26 18.82
CA ASP A 122 -6.28 8.72 17.54
C ASP A 122 -5.13 7.87 16.99
N LEU A 123 -4.29 7.33 17.87
CA LEU A 123 -3.02 6.69 17.53
C LEU A 123 -2.96 5.25 18.04
N PHE A 124 -2.14 4.44 17.36
CA PHE A 124 -1.73 3.13 17.87
C PHE A 124 -0.68 3.31 18.96
N ALA A 125 -0.84 2.58 20.05
CA ALA A 125 0.14 2.46 21.13
C ALA A 125 0.62 1.00 21.22
N ILE A 126 1.75 0.79 21.90
CA ILE A 126 2.31 -0.55 22.13
C ILE A 126 1.78 -1.10 23.43
N TYR A 127 1.22 -2.30 23.37
CA TYR A 127 0.66 -3.04 24.50
C TYR A 127 1.31 -4.41 24.65
N MET A 128 1.15 -4.96 25.82
CA MET A 128 1.51 -6.34 26.17
C MET A 128 0.36 -7.02 26.92
N ARG A 129 0.27 -8.35 26.84
CA ARG A 129 -0.50 -9.21 27.74
C ARG A 129 0.40 -10.28 28.33
N GLU A 130 0.18 -10.66 29.58
CA GLU A 130 0.88 -11.76 30.22
C GLU A 130 0.37 -13.14 29.77
N SER A 131 -0.76 -13.20 29.07
CA SER A 131 -1.34 -14.41 28.50
C SER A 131 -2.25 -14.05 27.32
N ALA A 132 -2.67 -15.01 26.51
CA ALA A 132 -3.53 -14.80 25.34
C ALA A 132 -4.84 -14.04 25.66
N THR A 133 -5.39 -14.22 26.84
CA THR A 133 -6.65 -13.63 27.30
C THR A 133 -6.49 -12.64 28.45
N GLY A 134 -5.25 -12.31 28.82
CA GLY A 134 -4.95 -11.34 29.88
C GLY A 134 -5.37 -9.91 29.53
N PRO A 135 -5.37 -8.99 30.50
CA PRO A 135 -5.66 -7.59 30.25
C PRO A 135 -4.54 -6.94 29.43
N ASP A 136 -4.93 -5.92 28.65
CA ASP A 136 -3.98 -5.10 27.91
C ASP A 136 -3.18 -4.21 28.89
N ILE A 137 -1.86 -4.29 28.83
CA ILE A 137 -0.93 -3.48 29.60
C ILE A 137 -0.24 -2.52 28.62
N LEU A 138 -0.44 -1.22 28.81
CA LEU A 138 0.19 -0.18 27.99
C LEU A 138 1.70 -0.11 28.29
N LEU A 139 2.52 -0.20 27.26
CA LEU A 139 3.98 -0.05 27.34
C LEU A 139 4.45 1.31 26.80
N VAL A 140 4.07 1.65 25.57
CA VAL A 140 4.50 2.91 24.92
C VAL A 140 3.28 3.63 24.37
N ASP A 141 3.05 4.86 24.84
CA ASP A 141 2.01 5.78 24.35
C ASP A 141 2.66 6.89 23.50
N PRO A 142 2.35 7.01 22.21
CA PRO A 142 2.87 8.09 21.38
C PRO A 142 2.15 9.43 21.57
N ALA A 143 0.97 9.46 22.18
CA ALA A 143 0.17 10.69 22.29
C ALA A 143 0.92 11.88 22.94
N PRO A 144 1.68 11.71 24.03
CA PRO A 144 2.46 12.81 24.59
C PRO A 144 3.70 13.20 23.78
N MET A 145 4.11 12.39 22.79
CA MET A 145 5.33 12.65 22.01
C MET A 145 5.16 13.79 20.98
N SER A 146 3.91 14.16 20.63
CA SER A 146 3.61 15.21 19.66
C SER A 146 2.30 15.90 20.01
N ALA A 147 2.32 17.23 20.13
CA ALA A 147 1.12 18.05 20.39
C ALA A 147 0.06 17.95 19.28
N LYS A 148 0.45 17.56 18.06
CA LYS A 148 -0.46 17.38 16.92
C LYS A 148 -0.85 15.91 16.70
N HIS A 149 -0.44 14.99 17.58
CA HIS A 149 -0.66 13.54 17.44
C HIS A 149 -0.15 12.99 16.10
N THR A 150 0.99 13.48 15.60
CA THR A 150 1.60 13.04 14.34
C THR A 150 2.74 12.04 14.55
N THR A 151 2.99 11.63 15.79
CA THR A 151 3.98 10.60 16.12
C THR A 151 3.34 9.23 16.11
N ASN A 152 4.00 8.27 15.46
CA ASN A 152 3.58 6.88 15.41
C ASN A 152 4.66 5.99 15.97
N VAL A 153 4.24 4.90 16.62
CA VAL A 153 5.13 3.87 17.17
C VAL A 153 4.73 2.49 16.66
N GLY A 154 5.70 1.61 16.54
CA GLY A 154 5.45 0.21 16.21
C GLY A 154 6.58 -0.68 16.68
N ILE A 155 6.30 -1.95 16.90
CA ILE A 155 7.25 -2.94 17.39
C ILE A 155 8.18 -3.33 16.24
N GLU A 156 9.49 -3.34 16.50
CA GLU A 156 10.52 -3.86 15.60
C GLU A 156 10.91 -5.29 15.99
N ALA A 157 11.33 -5.49 17.24
CA ALA A 157 11.70 -6.80 17.77
C ALA A 157 11.45 -6.91 19.27
N VAL A 158 11.36 -8.13 19.77
CA VAL A 158 11.27 -8.46 21.20
C VAL A 158 12.27 -9.58 21.50
N SER A 159 13.05 -9.46 22.57
CA SER A 159 13.94 -10.52 23.05
C SER A 159 13.17 -11.80 23.42
N ASP A 160 13.80 -12.96 23.37
CA ASP A 160 13.11 -14.23 23.59
C ASP A 160 12.54 -14.37 25.00
N ASP A 161 13.17 -13.74 25.99
CA ASP A 161 12.67 -13.70 27.37
C ASP A 161 11.54 -12.68 27.58
N GLY A 162 11.19 -11.88 26.55
CA GLY A 162 10.16 -10.85 26.59
C GLY A 162 10.49 -9.64 27.46
N LYS A 163 11.76 -9.37 27.78
CA LYS A 163 12.13 -8.26 28.65
C LYS A 163 12.67 -7.04 27.92
N THR A 164 13.23 -7.20 26.74
CA THR A 164 13.72 -6.10 25.90
C THR A 164 12.86 -5.99 24.65
N LEU A 165 12.29 -4.80 24.43
CA LEU A 165 11.52 -4.45 23.25
C LEU A 165 12.30 -3.39 22.46
N SER A 166 12.47 -3.55 21.15
CA SER A 166 12.81 -2.46 20.25
C SER A 166 11.60 -1.98 19.49
N TYR A 167 11.47 -0.67 19.36
CA TYR A 167 10.34 -0.04 18.67
C TYR A 167 10.77 1.18 17.87
N TYR A 168 10.07 1.44 16.79
CA TYR A 168 10.30 2.66 16.01
C TYR A 168 9.42 3.82 16.50
N VAL A 169 9.96 5.04 16.32
CA VAL A 169 9.23 6.31 16.42
C VAL A 169 9.29 7.00 15.07
N ARG A 170 8.13 7.32 14.50
CA ARG A 170 7.98 7.98 13.20
C ARG A 170 7.23 9.29 13.35
N GLN A 171 7.66 10.34 12.62
CA GLN A 171 7.06 11.66 12.67
C GLN A 171 6.36 12.01 11.35
N GLY A 172 5.13 12.53 11.40
CA GLY A 172 4.43 13.14 10.28
C GLY A 172 4.26 12.26 9.04
N GLY A 173 4.35 10.92 9.16
CA GLY A 173 4.25 9.99 8.03
C GLY A 173 5.49 9.94 7.13
N ALA A 174 6.65 10.50 7.56
CA ALA A 174 7.94 10.28 6.90
C ALA A 174 8.30 8.79 6.90
N ASP A 175 9.16 8.38 5.96
CA ASP A 175 9.63 6.98 5.95
C ASP A 175 10.72 6.70 6.99
N GLU A 176 11.48 7.72 7.33
CA GLU A 176 12.55 7.64 8.32
C GLU A 176 11.99 7.43 9.72
N THR A 177 12.65 6.55 10.47
CA THR A 177 12.28 6.21 11.85
C THR A 177 13.48 6.29 12.76
N GLU A 178 13.26 6.67 14.02
CA GLU A 178 14.19 6.48 15.13
C GLU A 178 13.83 5.17 15.83
N ILE A 179 14.82 4.32 16.11
CA ILE A 179 14.61 3.09 16.87
C ILE A 179 15.00 3.32 18.32
N ARG A 180 14.10 2.94 19.22
CA ARG A 180 14.30 2.98 20.67
C ARG A 180 14.25 1.59 21.26
N PHE A 181 14.86 1.45 22.42
CA PHE A 181 14.85 0.22 23.21
C PHE A 181 14.10 0.46 24.52
N PHE A 182 13.38 -0.56 24.97
CA PHE A 182 12.49 -0.45 26.12
C PHE A 182 12.65 -1.65 27.06
N ASP A 183 12.87 -1.37 28.35
CA ASP A 183 12.81 -2.36 29.41
C ASP A 183 11.33 -2.61 29.77
N VAL A 184 10.86 -3.81 29.43
CA VAL A 184 9.45 -4.18 29.59
C VAL A 184 9.04 -4.26 31.05
N ASP A 185 9.87 -4.83 31.90
CA ASP A 185 9.60 -4.97 33.33
C ASP A 185 9.74 -3.62 34.07
N GLY A 186 10.79 -2.83 33.71
CA GLY A 186 11.02 -1.50 34.26
C GLY A 186 10.13 -0.40 33.69
N ARG A 187 9.41 -0.68 32.58
CA ARG A 187 8.50 0.23 31.86
C ARG A 187 9.12 1.58 31.50
N ARG A 188 10.30 1.52 30.90
CA ARG A 188 11.07 2.72 30.55
C ARG A 188 11.97 2.47 29.34
N ASP A 189 12.25 3.55 28.62
CA ASP A 189 13.31 3.52 27.60
C ASP A 189 14.66 3.23 28.22
N ILE A 190 15.48 2.47 27.51
CA ILE A 190 16.85 2.11 27.91
C ILE A 190 17.82 2.33 26.74
N GLY A 191 19.09 2.44 27.09
CA GLY A 191 20.18 2.52 26.12
C GLY A 191 20.17 3.82 25.31
N VAL A 192 20.75 3.75 24.11
CA VAL A 192 20.89 4.89 23.20
C VAL A 192 20.10 4.60 21.93
N PRO A 193 19.18 5.49 21.50
CA PRO A 193 18.43 5.31 20.26
C PRO A 193 19.31 5.14 19.03
N LEU A 194 18.81 4.46 18.00
CA LEU A 194 19.41 4.39 16.68
C LEU A 194 18.70 5.41 15.78
N ALA A 195 19.45 6.37 15.26
CA ALA A 195 18.93 7.35 14.34
C ALA A 195 18.82 6.76 12.92
N VAL A 196 17.72 7.11 12.21
CA VAL A 196 17.50 6.88 10.79
C VAL A 196 17.57 5.42 10.35
N ALA A 197 16.54 4.65 10.72
CA ALA A 197 16.17 3.43 10.03
C ALA A 197 15.20 3.77 8.88
N ARG A 198 15.31 3.04 7.77
CA ARG A 198 14.40 3.14 6.63
C ARG A 198 14.47 1.85 5.82
N TYR A 199 13.31 1.30 5.42
CA TYR A 199 13.11 0.05 4.69
C TYR A 199 13.43 -1.23 5.47
N PHE A 200 14.43 -1.23 6.35
CA PHE A 200 14.82 -2.40 7.12
C PHE A 200 14.80 -2.05 8.60
N GLY A 201 14.33 -3.01 9.39
CA GLY A 201 14.19 -2.88 10.83
C GLY A 201 15.45 -3.23 11.60
N VAL A 202 15.24 -3.53 12.86
CA VAL A 202 16.27 -3.96 13.81
C VAL A 202 15.97 -5.39 14.25
N SER A 203 16.99 -6.23 14.30
CA SER A 203 16.93 -7.53 14.97
C SER A 203 17.68 -7.46 16.30
N LEU A 204 17.10 -8.07 17.33
CA LEU A 204 17.74 -8.24 18.64
C LEU A 204 18.27 -9.66 18.77
N THR A 205 19.42 -9.82 19.43
CA THR A 205 19.84 -11.14 19.91
C THR A 205 18.78 -11.70 20.88
N PRO A 206 18.66 -13.05 21.03
CA PRO A 206 17.68 -13.66 21.91
C PRO A 206 17.69 -13.12 23.36
N ASP A 207 18.89 -12.75 23.87
CA ASP A 207 19.09 -12.16 25.20
C ASP A 207 18.74 -10.65 25.27
N GLY A 208 18.41 -10.02 24.14
CA GLY A 208 18.03 -8.60 24.06
C GLY A 208 19.18 -7.61 24.29
N HIS A 209 20.45 -8.04 24.28
CA HIS A 209 21.58 -7.18 24.60
C HIS A 209 22.26 -6.55 23.38
N THR A 210 22.15 -7.16 22.22
CA THR A 210 22.79 -6.69 20.98
C THR A 210 21.75 -6.46 19.89
N ALA A 211 21.87 -5.34 19.17
CA ALA A 211 21.07 -5.00 18.00
C ALA A 211 21.89 -5.13 16.72
N TYR A 212 21.30 -5.74 15.69
CA TYR A 212 21.78 -5.76 14.31
C TYR A 212 20.80 -4.96 13.46
N TYR A 213 21.32 -4.05 12.65
CA TYR A 213 20.47 -3.12 11.87
C TYR A 213 21.18 -2.58 10.65
N THR A 214 20.42 -2.11 9.69
CA THR A 214 20.95 -1.38 8.55
C THR A 214 20.77 0.11 8.76
N ARG A 215 21.85 0.89 8.62
CA ARG A 215 21.74 2.34 8.57
C ARG A 215 21.46 2.77 7.14
N PHE A 216 20.33 3.45 6.96
CA PHE A 216 19.98 4.03 5.67
C PHE A 216 20.94 5.19 5.31
N SER A 217 21.42 5.19 4.08
CA SER A 217 22.20 6.26 3.50
C SER A 217 21.96 6.34 2.00
N THR A 218 21.91 7.55 1.47
CA THR A 218 21.82 7.78 0.02
C THR A 218 23.16 7.59 -0.71
N LYS A 219 24.24 7.38 0.03
CA LYS A 219 25.56 7.10 -0.54
C LYS A 219 25.84 5.60 -0.59
N GLU A 220 25.66 4.92 0.52
CA GLU A 220 25.90 3.50 0.68
C GLU A 220 25.26 3.02 1.99
N GLN A 221 24.69 1.83 1.99
CA GLN A 221 24.04 1.26 3.17
C GLN A 221 24.91 0.17 3.79
N HIS A 222 25.01 0.20 5.11
CA HIS A 222 25.83 -0.78 5.85
C HIS A 222 25.01 -1.45 6.94
N VAL A 223 25.28 -2.74 7.16
CA VAL A 223 24.82 -3.50 8.31
C VAL A 223 25.75 -3.24 9.49
N PHE A 224 25.14 -2.87 10.61
CA PHE A 224 25.85 -2.58 11.85
C PHE A 224 25.43 -3.54 12.97
N ARG A 225 26.33 -3.66 13.95
CA ARG A 225 26.09 -4.27 15.24
C ARG A 225 26.43 -3.28 16.34
N ARG A 226 25.58 -3.21 17.39
CA ARG A 226 25.84 -2.40 18.58
C ARG A 226 25.14 -2.99 19.80
N GLY A 227 25.70 -2.79 20.99
CA GLY A 227 25.00 -3.07 22.25
C GLY A 227 23.75 -2.19 22.41
N VAL A 228 22.67 -2.74 22.98
CA VAL A 228 21.43 -1.99 23.30
C VAL A 228 21.72 -0.85 24.29
N SER A 229 22.59 -1.09 25.29
CA SER A 229 23.03 -0.07 26.24
C SER A 229 23.87 1.05 25.62
N GLY A 230 24.25 0.95 24.36
CA GLY A 230 25.19 1.83 23.68
C GLY A 230 26.56 1.19 23.50
N GLY A 231 27.59 1.99 23.28
CA GLY A 231 28.95 1.55 22.98
C GLY A 231 29.32 1.72 21.51
N ASP A 232 30.47 1.16 21.12
CA ASP A 232 30.98 1.28 19.77
C ASP A 232 30.09 0.53 18.76
N GLU A 233 29.83 1.20 17.66
CA GLU A 233 29.09 0.66 16.52
C GLU A 233 30.08 -0.01 15.56
N GLN A 234 29.86 -1.27 15.24
CA GLN A 234 30.67 -2.04 14.33
C GLN A 234 29.98 -2.25 13.00
N ALA A 235 30.56 -1.74 11.91
CA ALA A 235 30.13 -2.06 10.56
C ALA A 235 30.55 -3.50 10.21
N LEU A 236 29.63 -4.29 9.71
CA LEU A 236 29.85 -5.70 9.39
C LEU A 236 29.86 -5.98 7.90
N PHE A 237 29.03 -5.22 7.12
CA PHE A 237 28.79 -5.51 5.71
C PHE A 237 28.27 -4.25 5.00
N GLY A 238 28.42 -4.18 3.68
CA GLY A 238 27.81 -3.16 2.83
C GLY A 238 28.81 -2.30 2.06
N GLU A 239 30.12 -2.39 2.35
CA GLU A 239 31.15 -1.63 1.66
C GLU A 239 31.21 -2.00 0.15
N GLY A 240 31.26 -0.97 -0.71
CA GLY A 240 31.41 -1.13 -2.17
C GLY A 240 30.12 -1.34 -2.93
N TYR A 241 28.94 -1.38 -2.28
CA TYR A 241 27.65 -1.54 -2.97
C TYR A 241 27.12 -0.24 -3.60
N GLY A 242 27.56 0.91 -3.10
CA GLY A 242 27.19 2.24 -3.60
C GLY A 242 25.71 2.60 -3.35
N PRO A 243 25.22 3.68 -4.00
CA PRO A 243 23.95 4.33 -3.64
C PRO A 243 22.71 3.63 -4.20
N ASP A 244 22.85 2.65 -5.10
CA ASP A 244 21.72 2.07 -5.86
C ASP A 244 21.25 0.71 -5.30
N LYS A 245 21.85 0.26 -4.20
CA LYS A 245 21.52 -1.01 -3.56
C LYS A 245 20.82 -0.79 -2.24
N LEU A 246 19.90 -1.67 -1.93
CA LEU A 246 19.25 -1.77 -0.63
C LEU A 246 19.86 -2.95 0.11
N VAL A 247 20.40 -2.71 1.30
CA VAL A 247 21.01 -3.74 2.13
C VAL A 247 20.14 -3.96 3.35
N GLY A 248 19.69 -5.20 3.58
CA GLY A 248 18.92 -5.60 4.74
C GLY A 248 19.59 -6.70 5.52
N SER A 249 19.23 -6.85 6.79
CA SER A 249 19.69 -7.96 7.61
C SER A 249 18.63 -8.41 8.60
N GLY A 250 18.68 -9.69 8.98
CA GLY A 250 17.85 -10.30 10.01
C GLY A 250 18.60 -11.39 10.73
N ILE A 251 18.20 -11.71 11.97
CA ILE A 251 18.75 -12.82 12.74
C ILE A 251 17.78 -14.00 12.61
N SER A 252 18.31 -15.23 12.47
CA SER A 252 17.51 -16.47 12.54
C SER A 252 16.74 -16.58 13.86
N ASP A 253 15.65 -17.35 13.87
CA ASP A 253 14.76 -17.46 15.03
C ASP A 253 15.49 -18.02 16.27
N ASP A 254 16.54 -18.84 16.07
CA ASP A 254 17.41 -19.35 17.14
C ASP A 254 18.52 -18.38 17.58
N GLY A 255 18.61 -17.20 16.92
CA GLY A 255 19.60 -16.17 17.20
C GLY A 255 21.02 -16.48 16.74
N ARG A 256 21.24 -17.60 16.07
CA ARG A 256 22.59 -18.07 15.71
C ARG A 256 23.14 -17.44 14.45
N TYR A 257 22.29 -17.18 13.46
CA TYR A 257 22.73 -16.74 12.14
C TYR A 257 22.24 -15.34 11.80
N LEU A 258 23.15 -14.52 11.31
CA LEU A 258 22.83 -13.25 10.66
C LEU A 258 22.67 -13.53 9.16
N LEU A 259 21.48 -13.29 8.62
CA LEU A 259 21.16 -13.34 7.21
C LEU A 259 21.23 -11.92 6.65
N ILE A 260 21.88 -11.73 5.50
CA ILE A 260 22.04 -10.41 4.87
C ILE A 260 21.58 -10.52 3.44
N GLN A 261 20.71 -9.59 3.02
CA GLN A 261 20.22 -9.48 1.66
C GLN A 261 20.67 -8.16 1.03
N VAL A 262 21.12 -8.22 -0.22
CA VAL A 262 21.37 -7.03 -1.05
C VAL A 262 20.40 -7.05 -2.22
N SER A 263 19.52 -6.04 -2.30
CA SER A 263 18.58 -5.88 -3.40
C SER A 263 19.05 -4.79 -4.37
N TYR A 264 18.99 -5.07 -5.66
CA TYR A 264 19.43 -4.15 -6.73
C TYR A 264 18.37 -3.09 -7.07
N GLY A 265 17.73 -2.55 -6.04
CA GLY A 265 16.63 -1.60 -6.05
C GLY A 265 15.31 -2.20 -5.59
N SER A 266 14.27 -1.40 -5.54
CA SER A 266 12.92 -1.87 -5.18
C SER A 266 12.35 -2.75 -6.29
N ALA A 267 11.84 -3.94 -5.93
CA ALA A 267 11.33 -4.95 -6.86
C ALA A 267 12.34 -5.36 -7.96
N ALA A 268 13.63 -5.18 -7.70
CA ALA A 268 14.68 -5.52 -8.64
C ALA A 268 14.67 -7.01 -9.00
N ARG A 269 15.18 -7.30 -10.18
CA ARG A 269 15.28 -8.68 -10.70
C ARG A 269 16.28 -9.53 -9.96
N LYS A 270 17.28 -8.90 -9.32
CA LYS A 270 18.40 -9.57 -8.66
C LYS A 270 18.44 -9.23 -7.17
N THR A 271 18.65 -10.25 -6.34
CA THR A 271 19.12 -10.13 -4.97
C THR A 271 20.41 -10.95 -4.76
N GLU A 272 21.14 -10.61 -3.72
CA GLU A 272 22.28 -11.39 -3.22
C GLU A 272 21.98 -11.76 -1.78
N GLU A 273 22.40 -12.95 -1.36
CA GLU A 273 22.13 -13.48 -0.03
C GLU A 273 23.44 -13.97 0.62
N TYR A 274 23.57 -13.64 1.91
CA TYR A 274 24.76 -13.95 2.70
C TYR A 274 24.36 -14.45 4.07
N VAL A 275 25.25 -15.24 4.71
CA VAL A 275 25.06 -15.76 6.07
C VAL A 275 26.31 -15.65 6.89
N LYS A 276 26.15 -15.27 8.18
CA LYS A 276 27.23 -15.28 9.18
C LYS A 276 26.78 -16.06 10.41
N ASP A 277 27.61 -17.00 10.86
CA ASP A 277 27.44 -17.66 12.17
C ASP A 277 27.90 -16.67 13.27
N LEU A 278 26.98 -16.25 14.13
CA LEU A 278 27.22 -15.30 15.22
C LEU A 278 27.89 -15.93 16.44
N THR A 279 27.95 -17.26 16.50
CA THR A 279 28.62 -18.00 17.58
C THR A 279 30.13 -18.14 17.35
N THR A 280 30.62 -17.71 16.17
CA THR A 280 32.01 -17.80 15.76
C THR A 280 32.52 -16.47 15.21
N ASP A 281 33.84 -16.26 15.23
CA ASP A 281 34.48 -15.14 14.54
C ASP A 281 34.68 -15.37 13.03
N GLY A 282 34.05 -16.40 12.48
CA GLY A 282 34.12 -16.75 11.05
C GLY A 282 33.61 -15.62 10.12
N PRO A 283 34.01 -15.70 8.84
CA PRO A 283 33.61 -14.69 7.84
C PRO A 283 32.13 -14.77 7.51
N ILE A 284 31.59 -13.69 6.93
CA ILE A 284 30.33 -13.71 6.18
C ILE A 284 30.53 -14.57 4.94
N ARG A 285 29.63 -15.55 4.72
CA ARG A 285 29.69 -16.46 3.57
C ARG A 285 28.60 -16.13 2.58
N THR A 286 28.94 -16.26 1.30
CA THR A 286 27.98 -16.07 0.21
C THR A 286 27.09 -17.30 0.09
N ILE A 287 25.78 -17.08 0.03
CA ILE A 287 24.79 -18.09 -0.40
C ILE A 287 24.62 -17.96 -1.91
N VAL A 288 24.31 -16.75 -2.41
CA VAL A 288 24.18 -16.44 -3.83
C VAL A 288 24.48 -14.95 -4.10
N ASN A 289 25.25 -14.63 -5.15
CA ASN A 289 25.51 -13.27 -5.62
C ASN A 289 25.68 -13.15 -7.13
N ASP A 290 25.68 -14.27 -7.86
CA ASP A 290 26.01 -14.38 -9.28
C ASP A 290 24.81 -14.76 -10.19
N VAL A 291 23.60 -14.80 -9.63
CA VAL A 291 22.37 -15.17 -10.33
C VAL A 291 21.46 -13.96 -10.52
N ASP A 292 21.01 -13.73 -11.78
CA ASP A 292 19.99 -12.70 -12.09
C ASP A 292 18.58 -13.21 -11.75
N ALA A 293 18.32 -13.36 -10.45
CA ALA A 293 17.03 -13.77 -9.93
C ALA A 293 16.84 -13.20 -8.50
N ARG A 294 15.61 -13.18 -8.03
CA ARG A 294 15.29 -12.87 -6.63
C ARG A 294 15.38 -14.12 -5.78
N PHE A 295 16.01 -13.95 -4.66
CA PHE A 295 16.05 -14.90 -3.56
C PHE A 295 15.57 -14.22 -2.29
N SER A 296 14.98 -14.99 -1.42
CA SER A 296 14.70 -14.66 -0.02
C SER A 296 15.09 -15.89 0.78
N VAL A 297 15.90 -15.70 1.80
CA VAL A 297 16.45 -16.79 2.59
C VAL A 297 15.99 -16.69 4.03
N ASP A 298 15.57 -17.83 4.58
CA ASP A 298 15.30 -18.02 5.98
C ASP A 298 16.08 -19.22 6.52
N GLU A 299 16.14 -19.38 7.83
CA GLU A 299 16.91 -20.45 8.46
C GLU A 299 16.06 -21.20 9.48
N ALA A 300 16.16 -22.52 9.51
CA ALA A 300 15.62 -23.39 10.54
C ALA A 300 16.42 -24.71 10.64
N ASP A 301 16.70 -25.16 11.87
CA ASP A 301 17.40 -26.42 12.18
C ASP A 301 18.72 -26.59 11.39
N GLY A 302 19.51 -25.51 11.24
CA GLY A 302 20.78 -25.54 10.51
C GLY A 302 20.61 -25.66 8.99
N LYS A 303 19.41 -25.38 8.46
CA LYS A 303 19.10 -25.38 7.02
C LYS A 303 18.77 -23.97 6.54
N LEU A 304 19.32 -23.59 5.40
CA LEU A 304 18.89 -22.42 4.65
C LEU A 304 17.74 -22.82 3.71
N ILE A 305 16.64 -22.09 3.79
CA ILE A 305 15.45 -22.29 2.97
C ILE A 305 15.36 -21.11 2.02
N LEU A 306 15.49 -21.37 0.72
CA LEU A 306 15.57 -20.34 -0.32
C LEU A 306 14.27 -20.32 -1.12
N VAL A 307 13.53 -19.24 -1.06
CA VAL A 307 12.42 -18.95 -1.99
C VAL A 307 12.97 -18.16 -3.16
N THR A 308 12.76 -18.62 -4.39
CA THR A 308 13.35 -17.96 -5.56
C THR A 308 12.50 -18.09 -6.82
N ASN A 309 12.58 -17.06 -7.69
CA ASN A 309 12.08 -17.10 -9.06
C ASN A 309 13.14 -17.59 -10.08
N TRP A 310 14.29 -18.07 -9.63
CA TRP A 310 15.34 -18.61 -10.48
C TRP A 310 14.84 -19.85 -11.25
N ASN A 311 14.72 -19.73 -12.59
CA ASN A 311 14.11 -20.74 -13.47
C ASN A 311 12.69 -21.19 -13.04
N ALA A 312 11.95 -20.35 -12.32
CA ALA A 312 10.64 -20.64 -11.75
C ALA A 312 9.85 -19.32 -11.58
N PRO A 313 9.23 -18.76 -12.63
CA PRO A 313 8.53 -17.45 -12.57
C PRO A 313 7.51 -17.32 -11.44
N ASN A 314 6.83 -18.43 -11.06
CA ASN A 314 5.89 -18.46 -9.93
C ASN A 314 6.55 -18.78 -8.60
N GLN A 315 7.88 -18.83 -8.57
CA GLN A 315 8.75 -19.20 -7.46
C GLN A 315 8.68 -20.69 -7.05
N ARG A 316 9.78 -21.15 -6.47
CA ARG A 316 9.98 -22.48 -5.90
C ARG A 316 10.77 -22.38 -4.61
N VAL A 317 10.85 -23.48 -3.86
CA VAL A 317 11.62 -23.54 -2.61
C VAL A 317 12.77 -24.55 -2.75
N LEU A 318 13.97 -24.04 -2.44
CA LEU A 318 15.19 -24.84 -2.38
C LEU A 318 15.67 -24.90 -0.93
N ILE A 319 16.47 -25.90 -0.59
CA ILE A 319 17.06 -26.07 0.74
C ILE A 319 18.54 -26.48 0.63
N THR A 320 19.36 -26.03 1.59
CA THR A 320 20.74 -26.49 1.77
C THR A 320 21.13 -26.39 3.24
N ASP A 321 22.24 -27.04 3.61
CA ASP A 321 22.81 -26.88 4.96
C ASP A 321 23.49 -25.52 5.08
N VAL A 322 23.35 -24.86 6.25
CA VAL A 322 24.12 -23.63 6.56
C VAL A 322 25.63 -23.89 6.47
N ALA A 323 26.08 -25.11 6.81
CA ALA A 323 27.47 -25.49 6.73
C ALA A 323 28.01 -25.56 5.28
N THR A 324 27.15 -25.82 4.29
CA THR A 324 27.50 -25.96 2.87
C THR A 324 26.53 -25.20 1.97
N PRO A 325 26.55 -23.83 2.04
CA PRO A 325 25.53 -23.00 1.38
C PRO A 325 25.68 -22.91 -0.15
N GLU A 326 26.75 -23.47 -0.70
CA GLU A 326 27.10 -23.39 -2.12
C GLU A 326 26.03 -24.03 -3.01
N ARG A 327 25.77 -23.44 -4.19
CA ARG A 327 24.71 -23.84 -5.14
C ARG A 327 24.72 -25.33 -5.52
N ALA A 328 25.89 -25.96 -5.54
CA ALA A 328 26.03 -27.39 -5.84
C ALA A 328 25.29 -28.31 -4.82
N ASN A 329 25.01 -27.80 -3.63
CA ASN A 329 24.35 -28.52 -2.54
C ASN A 329 22.84 -28.24 -2.45
N TRP A 330 22.31 -27.29 -3.26
CA TRP A 330 20.90 -26.94 -3.22
C TRP A 330 20.01 -28.06 -3.72
N LYS A 331 18.93 -28.33 -3.01
CA LYS A 331 17.92 -29.31 -3.36
C LYS A 331 16.56 -28.62 -3.48
N GLU A 332 15.83 -28.90 -4.54
CA GLU A 332 14.44 -28.46 -4.66
C GLU A 332 13.57 -29.32 -3.74
N ILE A 333 12.81 -28.68 -2.85
CA ILE A 333 11.88 -29.33 -1.92
C ILE A 333 10.42 -29.03 -2.24
N VAL A 334 10.12 -27.84 -2.78
CA VAL A 334 8.79 -27.52 -3.30
C VAL A 334 8.97 -26.95 -4.71
N PRO A 335 8.53 -27.68 -5.75
CA PRO A 335 8.64 -27.22 -7.13
C PRO A 335 7.69 -26.06 -7.42
N GLU A 336 7.97 -25.34 -8.50
CA GLU A 336 7.10 -24.28 -9.00
C GLU A 336 5.69 -24.81 -9.28
N SER A 337 4.68 -24.08 -8.81
CA SER A 337 3.29 -24.31 -9.22
C SER A 337 2.99 -23.60 -10.54
N LYS A 338 2.44 -24.31 -11.52
CA LYS A 338 2.05 -23.71 -12.81
C LYS A 338 0.83 -22.79 -12.72
N ASN A 339 -0.03 -23.00 -11.71
CA ASN A 339 -1.33 -22.35 -11.60
C ASN A 339 -1.42 -21.34 -10.45
N ALA A 340 -0.41 -21.30 -9.57
CA ALA A 340 -0.41 -20.45 -8.40
C ALA A 340 0.97 -19.81 -8.19
N ALA A 341 0.99 -18.49 -7.99
CA ALA A 341 2.20 -17.75 -7.69
C ALA A 341 2.47 -17.78 -6.17
N LEU A 342 3.66 -18.23 -5.78
CA LEU A 342 4.09 -18.18 -4.38
C LEU A 342 4.34 -16.72 -3.98
N GLN A 343 3.69 -16.27 -2.91
CA GLN A 343 3.72 -14.88 -2.44
C GLN A 343 4.51 -14.69 -1.15
N GLY A 344 4.78 -15.76 -0.43
CA GLY A 344 5.52 -15.67 0.83
C GLY A 344 5.62 -17.00 1.54
N MET A 345 6.58 -17.06 2.44
CA MET A 345 6.87 -18.19 3.31
C MET A 345 6.82 -17.74 4.78
N SER A 346 6.46 -18.65 5.66
CA SER A 346 6.58 -18.48 7.12
C SER A 346 7.00 -19.80 7.74
N LEU A 347 7.76 -19.73 8.84
CA LEU A 347 8.17 -20.86 9.65
C LEU A 347 7.41 -20.83 10.98
N ALA A 348 6.76 -21.94 11.35
CA ALA A 348 6.06 -22.05 12.63
C ALA A 348 5.88 -23.51 13.02
N GLY A 349 6.13 -23.86 14.28
CA GLY A 349 5.88 -25.17 14.86
C GLY A 349 6.56 -26.32 14.13
N GLY A 350 7.82 -26.14 13.72
CA GLY A 350 8.59 -27.13 12.98
C GLY A 350 8.12 -27.36 11.55
N LYS A 351 7.38 -26.43 10.96
CA LYS A 351 6.81 -26.53 9.61
C LYS A 351 7.00 -25.25 8.82
N MET A 352 6.96 -25.40 7.49
CA MET A 352 7.00 -24.30 6.52
C MET A 352 5.59 -24.07 5.96
N TYR A 353 5.10 -22.85 6.02
CA TYR A 353 3.80 -22.44 5.46
C TYR A 353 4.02 -21.54 4.27
N LEU A 354 3.56 -21.98 3.10
CA LEU A 354 3.67 -21.25 1.85
C LEU A 354 2.33 -20.62 1.48
N ARG A 355 2.32 -19.32 1.25
CA ARG A 355 1.15 -18.56 0.82
C ARG A 355 1.21 -18.33 -0.69
N TYR A 356 0.21 -18.83 -1.37
CA TYR A 356 0.04 -18.72 -2.83
C TYR A 356 -1.12 -17.84 -3.21
N LEU A 357 -1.09 -17.32 -4.44
CA LEU A 357 -2.26 -16.80 -5.16
C LEU A 357 -2.57 -17.70 -6.34
N GLU A 358 -3.77 -18.28 -6.38
CA GLU A 358 -4.33 -18.98 -7.52
C GLU A 358 -5.54 -18.23 -8.04
N ASN A 359 -5.45 -17.69 -9.27
CA ASN A 359 -6.47 -16.76 -9.80
C ASN A 359 -6.77 -15.58 -8.86
N VAL A 360 -5.74 -15.02 -8.24
CA VAL A 360 -5.80 -13.92 -7.25
C VAL A 360 -6.55 -14.29 -5.96
N GLN A 361 -6.72 -15.58 -5.68
CA GLN A 361 -7.29 -16.07 -4.43
C GLN A 361 -6.20 -16.69 -3.56
N PRO A 362 -6.11 -16.32 -2.27
CA PRO A 362 -5.06 -16.80 -1.40
C PRO A 362 -5.26 -18.26 -1.00
N ARG A 363 -4.16 -19.00 -0.94
CA ARG A 363 -4.05 -20.35 -0.39
C ARG A 363 -2.85 -20.41 0.54
N VAL A 364 -2.98 -21.06 1.69
CA VAL A 364 -1.88 -21.29 2.63
C VAL A 364 -1.72 -22.77 2.83
N VAL A 365 -0.55 -23.29 2.48
CA VAL A 365 -0.25 -24.73 2.49
C VAL A 365 0.95 -25.01 3.38
N GLY A 366 0.81 -25.95 4.31
CA GLY A 366 1.87 -26.42 5.18
C GLY A 366 2.76 -27.49 4.49
N TYR A 367 4.05 -27.44 4.80
CA TYR A 367 5.06 -28.40 4.33
C TYR A 367 6.04 -28.74 5.44
N THR A 368 6.63 -29.95 5.38
CA THR A 368 7.84 -30.26 6.14
C THR A 368 9.07 -29.63 5.49
N LEU A 369 10.20 -29.56 6.20
CA LEU A 369 11.49 -29.16 5.57
C LEU A 369 11.98 -30.16 4.51
N GLY A 370 11.42 -31.37 4.47
CA GLY A 370 11.67 -32.32 3.40
C GLY A 370 10.82 -32.09 2.14
N GLY A 371 9.92 -31.11 2.14
CA GLY A 371 9.03 -30.80 1.02
C GLY A 371 7.75 -31.64 0.98
N GLU A 372 7.48 -32.45 2.00
CA GLU A 372 6.22 -33.20 2.09
C GLU A 372 5.06 -32.20 2.36
N ARG A 373 4.03 -32.26 1.50
CA ARG A 373 2.83 -31.42 1.67
C ARG A 373 1.99 -31.95 2.83
N LEU A 374 1.62 -31.03 3.71
CA LEU A 374 0.79 -31.31 4.88
C LEU A 374 -0.66 -30.82 4.65
N GLU A 375 -1.12 -29.92 5.50
CA GLU A 375 -2.47 -29.35 5.45
C GLU A 375 -2.56 -28.10 4.56
N GLU A 376 -3.80 -27.71 4.27
CA GLU A 376 -4.13 -26.44 3.66
C GLU A 376 -5.14 -25.68 4.53
N ILE A 377 -4.84 -24.43 4.87
CA ILE A 377 -5.78 -23.56 5.58
C ILE A 377 -6.78 -23.02 4.55
N LYS A 378 -8.06 -23.33 4.74
CA LYS A 378 -9.15 -22.94 3.84
C LYS A 378 -9.84 -21.67 4.30
N PHE A 379 -10.31 -20.89 3.34
CA PHE A 379 -11.04 -19.64 3.54
C PHE A 379 -12.38 -19.71 2.79
N ASP A 380 -13.47 -19.29 3.44
CA ASP A 380 -14.83 -19.50 2.92
C ASP A 380 -15.26 -18.44 1.89
N THR A 381 -14.53 -17.31 1.80
CA THR A 381 -14.92 -16.18 0.94
C THR A 381 -13.70 -15.56 0.24
N LEU A 382 -13.96 -14.81 -0.84
CA LEU A 382 -12.96 -13.96 -1.49
C LEU A 382 -12.40 -12.94 -0.50
N GLY A 383 -11.09 -12.87 -0.38
CA GLY A 383 -10.46 -11.97 0.58
C GLY A 383 -8.94 -11.98 0.50
N SER A 384 -8.34 -11.40 1.49
CA SER A 384 -6.89 -11.31 1.69
C SER A 384 -6.48 -12.06 2.94
N VAL A 385 -5.36 -12.76 2.87
CA VAL A 385 -4.75 -13.51 3.97
C VAL A 385 -3.31 -13.05 4.14
N SER A 386 -2.89 -12.80 5.39
CA SER A 386 -1.49 -12.53 5.71
C SER A 386 -0.63 -13.80 5.64
N ASN A 387 0.68 -13.65 5.69
CA ASN A 387 1.56 -14.74 6.11
C ASN A 387 1.24 -15.14 7.55
N LEU A 388 1.61 -16.37 7.95
CA LEU A 388 1.58 -16.74 9.35
C LEU A 388 2.68 -15.98 10.10
N SER A 389 2.37 -15.51 11.31
CA SER A 389 3.33 -14.93 12.25
C SER A 389 3.50 -15.91 13.41
N GLY A 390 4.67 -16.50 13.55
CA GLY A 390 5.01 -17.49 14.57
C GLY A 390 6.50 -17.68 14.67
N THR A 391 6.95 -18.66 15.44
CA THR A 391 8.34 -19.07 15.53
C THR A 391 8.50 -20.54 15.20
N TRP A 392 9.71 -20.94 14.76
CA TRP A 392 10.02 -22.31 14.42
C TRP A 392 9.68 -23.29 15.55
N THR A 393 9.97 -22.93 16.79
CA THR A 393 9.82 -23.79 17.97
C THR A 393 8.44 -23.77 18.60
N SER A 394 7.59 -22.76 18.29
CA SER A 394 6.24 -22.64 18.88
C SER A 394 5.16 -23.22 17.99
N PRO A 395 4.28 -24.09 18.48
CA PRO A 395 3.13 -24.57 17.71
C PRO A 395 2.05 -23.50 17.49
N VAL A 396 2.15 -22.36 18.13
CA VAL A 396 1.19 -21.26 18.03
C VAL A 396 1.66 -20.24 17.02
N ALA A 397 0.84 -20.01 15.99
CA ALA A 397 1.03 -18.96 15.00
C ALA A 397 -0.24 -18.12 14.85
N PHE A 398 -0.12 -16.97 14.19
CA PHE A 398 -1.24 -16.07 13.93
C PHE A 398 -1.33 -15.79 12.43
N TYR A 399 -2.55 -15.63 11.93
CA TYR A 399 -2.80 -15.10 10.61
C TYR A 399 -4.03 -14.20 10.60
N GLY A 400 -4.12 -13.31 9.63
CA GLY A 400 -5.25 -12.41 9.44
C GLY A 400 -6.04 -12.74 8.19
N PHE A 401 -7.35 -12.53 8.27
CA PHE A 401 -8.25 -12.56 7.12
C PHE A 401 -9.12 -11.31 7.07
N SER A 402 -9.32 -10.76 5.89
CA SER A 402 -10.30 -9.68 5.65
C SER A 402 -10.79 -9.70 4.20
N SER A 403 -11.90 -9.01 3.93
CA SER A 403 -12.38 -8.71 2.59
C SER A 403 -12.98 -7.30 2.58
N PHE A 404 -13.41 -6.76 1.45
CA PHE A 404 -13.91 -5.37 1.36
C PHE A 404 -14.93 -5.01 2.44
N ALA A 405 -15.87 -5.92 2.74
CA ALA A 405 -16.90 -5.74 3.77
C ALA A 405 -16.78 -6.72 4.95
N VAL A 406 -15.68 -7.47 5.03
CA VAL A 406 -15.38 -8.35 6.17
C VAL A 406 -14.27 -7.71 6.97
N PRO A 407 -14.56 -7.20 8.19
CA PRO A 407 -13.56 -6.56 9.04
C PRO A 407 -12.38 -7.49 9.36
N PRO A 408 -11.17 -6.94 9.54
CA PRO A 408 -9.98 -7.70 9.89
C PRO A 408 -10.22 -8.60 11.10
N THR A 409 -9.88 -9.87 10.93
CA THR A 409 -9.95 -10.88 11.98
C THR A 409 -8.57 -11.53 12.09
N ILE A 410 -8.03 -11.59 13.31
CA ILE A 410 -6.80 -12.31 13.64
C ILE A 410 -7.20 -13.67 14.21
N TYR A 411 -6.63 -14.73 13.67
CA TYR A 411 -6.78 -16.09 14.14
C TYR A 411 -5.48 -16.56 14.77
N THR A 412 -5.60 -17.29 15.89
CA THR A 412 -4.55 -18.17 16.38
C THR A 412 -4.66 -19.48 15.60
N TYR A 413 -3.54 -19.97 15.11
CA TYR A 413 -3.43 -21.26 14.43
C TYR A 413 -2.50 -22.17 15.23
N ASP A 414 -3.02 -23.32 15.67
CA ASP A 414 -2.23 -24.36 16.30
C ASP A 414 -1.74 -25.33 15.23
N THR A 415 -0.42 -25.35 15.00
CA THR A 415 0.22 -26.13 13.96
C THR A 415 0.19 -27.63 14.23
N ASN A 416 0.03 -28.10 15.49
CA ASN A 416 -0.08 -29.49 15.86
C ASN A 416 -1.49 -30.04 15.63
N THR A 417 -2.50 -29.33 16.13
CA THR A 417 -3.90 -29.72 15.97
C THR A 417 -4.50 -29.28 14.65
N ARG A 418 -3.83 -28.35 13.92
CA ARG A 418 -4.27 -27.78 12.64
C ARG A 418 -5.60 -27.03 12.76
N THR A 419 -5.81 -26.37 13.88
CA THR A 419 -7.06 -25.68 14.19
C THR A 419 -6.86 -24.17 14.27
N SER A 420 -7.82 -23.43 13.72
CA SER A 420 -7.87 -21.96 13.82
C SER A 420 -8.90 -21.54 14.85
N THR A 421 -8.52 -20.61 15.73
CA THR A 421 -9.42 -20.01 16.72
C THR A 421 -9.35 -18.48 16.58
N GLN A 422 -10.49 -17.80 16.61
CA GLN A 422 -10.51 -16.35 16.55
C GLN A 422 -9.82 -15.75 17.78
N PHE A 423 -8.76 -14.99 17.56
CA PHE A 423 -8.03 -14.27 18.61
C PHE A 423 -8.57 -12.84 18.80
N PHE A 424 -8.76 -12.13 17.69
CA PHE A 424 -9.29 -10.77 17.68
C PHE A 424 -10.13 -10.55 16.43
N ARG A 425 -11.19 -9.78 16.52
CA ARG A 425 -11.98 -9.31 15.38
C ARG A 425 -12.33 -7.84 15.56
N GLN A 426 -12.03 -7.05 14.55
CA GLN A 426 -12.46 -5.65 14.50
C GLN A 426 -13.99 -5.58 14.41
N SER A 427 -14.63 -4.87 15.34
CA SER A 427 -16.10 -4.77 15.45
C SER A 427 -16.67 -3.60 14.64
N ALA A 428 -16.29 -3.48 13.35
CA ALA A 428 -16.87 -2.45 12.48
C ALA A 428 -18.38 -2.74 12.24
N PRO A 429 -19.25 -1.72 12.29
CA PRO A 429 -20.70 -1.90 12.13
C PRO A 429 -21.07 -2.04 10.65
N VAL A 430 -20.72 -3.17 10.05
CA VAL A 430 -21.00 -3.54 8.66
C VAL A 430 -21.54 -4.97 8.62
N ASN A 431 -22.60 -5.18 7.83
CA ASN A 431 -23.09 -6.52 7.52
C ASN A 431 -22.61 -6.91 6.12
N SER A 432 -21.63 -7.80 6.03
CA SER A 432 -21.08 -8.26 4.74
C SER A 432 -22.13 -8.92 3.84
N ALA A 433 -23.21 -9.46 4.42
CA ALA A 433 -24.30 -10.06 3.66
C ALA A 433 -25.10 -9.06 2.79
N ASP A 434 -24.97 -7.77 3.04
CA ASP A 434 -25.66 -6.72 2.24
C ASP A 434 -24.98 -6.43 0.91
N PHE A 435 -23.76 -6.94 0.72
CA PHE A 435 -22.91 -6.65 -0.44
C PHE A 435 -22.69 -7.88 -1.31
N THR A 436 -22.46 -7.63 -2.59
CA THR A 436 -21.87 -8.59 -3.52
C THR A 436 -20.40 -8.23 -3.65
N VAL A 437 -19.53 -9.23 -3.47
CA VAL A 437 -18.11 -9.18 -3.83
C VAL A 437 -17.87 -10.27 -4.85
N GLU A 438 -17.45 -9.88 -6.04
CA GLU A 438 -17.21 -10.82 -7.14
C GLU A 438 -15.89 -10.52 -7.86
N GLN A 439 -15.33 -11.53 -8.49
CA GLN A 439 -14.20 -11.39 -9.41
C GLN A 439 -14.71 -11.52 -10.85
N VAL A 440 -14.36 -10.55 -11.68
CA VAL A 440 -14.65 -10.53 -13.11
C VAL A 440 -13.34 -10.55 -13.91
N TRP A 441 -13.43 -10.90 -15.19
CA TRP A 441 -12.30 -10.96 -16.11
C TRP A 441 -12.63 -10.22 -17.40
N TYR A 442 -11.67 -9.43 -17.88
CA TYR A 442 -11.81 -8.68 -19.14
C TYR A 442 -10.52 -8.79 -19.97
N PRO A 443 -10.62 -8.66 -21.30
CA PRO A 443 -9.42 -8.63 -22.15
C PRO A 443 -8.79 -7.23 -22.12
N SER A 444 -7.48 -7.17 -22.01
CA SER A 444 -6.69 -5.98 -22.30
C SER A 444 -6.56 -5.79 -23.82
N LYS A 445 -5.96 -4.69 -24.23
CA LYS A 445 -5.77 -4.31 -25.66
C LYS A 445 -5.03 -5.38 -26.48
N ASP A 446 -4.11 -6.10 -25.86
CA ASP A 446 -3.35 -7.21 -26.48
C ASP A 446 -4.03 -8.58 -26.33
N GLY A 447 -5.25 -8.63 -25.77
CA GLY A 447 -6.00 -9.85 -25.51
C GLY A 447 -5.65 -10.56 -24.20
N THR A 448 -4.69 -10.08 -23.43
CA THR A 448 -4.37 -10.62 -22.10
C THR A 448 -5.59 -10.50 -21.20
N ARG A 449 -5.96 -11.60 -20.51
CA ARG A 449 -7.10 -11.59 -19.59
C ARG A 449 -6.66 -11.01 -18.23
N ILE A 450 -7.35 -9.96 -17.81
CA ILE A 450 -7.08 -9.21 -16.58
C ILE A 450 -8.21 -9.44 -15.58
N PRO A 451 -7.93 -9.82 -14.32
CA PRO A 451 -8.95 -9.92 -13.28
C PRO A 451 -9.22 -8.55 -12.63
N MET A 452 -10.44 -8.41 -12.12
CA MET A 452 -10.87 -7.25 -11.35
C MET A 452 -11.86 -7.70 -10.27
N PHE A 453 -11.71 -7.21 -9.06
CA PHE A 453 -12.70 -7.39 -8.00
C PHE A 453 -13.69 -6.25 -8.02
N LEU A 454 -14.97 -6.58 -7.88
CA LEU A 454 -16.06 -5.64 -7.75
C LEU A 454 -16.74 -5.79 -6.40
N MET A 455 -17.12 -4.67 -5.79
CA MET A 455 -17.98 -4.62 -4.62
C MET A 455 -19.11 -3.62 -4.84
N TYR A 456 -20.33 -4.02 -4.55
CA TYR A 456 -21.52 -3.18 -4.61
C TYR A 456 -22.65 -3.74 -3.72
N LYS A 457 -23.64 -2.92 -3.41
CA LYS A 457 -24.81 -3.36 -2.64
C LYS A 457 -25.65 -4.35 -3.42
N LYS A 458 -26.14 -5.42 -2.77
CA LYS A 458 -27.03 -6.40 -3.42
C LYS A 458 -28.24 -5.72 -4.05
N GLY A 459 -28.62 -6.19 -5.23
CA GLY A 459 -29.73 -5.62 -6.00
C GLY A 459 -29.36 -4.43 -6.89
N LEU A 460 -28.06 -4.11 -7.04
CA LEU A 460 -27.60 -3.09 -7.98
C LEU A 460 -28.14 -3.35 -9.40
N GLN A 461 -28.67 -2.31 -10.03
CA GLN A 461 -29.12 -2.38 -11.43
C GLN A 461 -28.02 -1.91 -12.37
N LYS A 462 -27.63 -2.75 -13.34
CA LYS A 462 -26.66 -2.41 -14.38
C LYS A 462 -27.31 -1.55 -15.47
N ASN A 463 -27.50 -0.28 -15.18
CA ASN A 463 -28.20 0.69 -16.06
C ASN A 463 -27.27 1.74 -16.69
N GLY A 464 -25.97 1.69 -16.37
CA GLY A 464 -24.99 2.66 -16.85
C GLY A 464 -24.91 3.96 -16.05
N ALA A 465 -25.69 4.09 -14.96
CA ALA A 465 -25.80 5.33 -14.17
C ALA A 465 -25.25 5.21 -12.74
N ASN A 466 -24.61 4.08 -12.38
CA ASN A 466 -24.08 3.93 -11.04
C ASN A 466 -22.74 4.66 -10.91
N PRO A 467 -22.56 5.52 -9.90
CA PRO A 467 -21.27 6.12 -9.62
C PRO A 467 -20.25 5.01 -9.34
N THR A 468 -19.16 4.99 -10.08
CA THR A 468 -18.17 3.92 -10.01
C THR A 468 -16.82 4.47 -9.64
N TRP A 469 -16.19 3.84 -8.65
CA TRP A 469 -14.85 4.11 -8.15
C TRP A 469 -13.93 2.99 -8.64
N LEU A 470 -13.12 3.25 -9.66
CA LEU A 470 -12.14 2.30 -10.17
C LEU A 470 -10.75 2.65 -9.65
N THR A 471 -10.03 1.65 -9.15
CA THR A 471 -8.66 1.78 -8.64
C THR A 471 -7.80 0.59 -9.07
N GLY A 472 -6.48 0.77 -9.01
CA GLY A 472 -5.47 -0.24 -9.31
C GLY A 472 -4.09 0.25 -8.92
N TYR A 473 -3.07 -0.59 -9.13
CA TYR A 473 -1.68 -0.23 -8.82
C TYR A 473 -0.70 -0.54 -9.97
N GLY A 474 -0.50 -1.82 -10.33
CA GLY A 474 0.25 -2.25 -11.51
C GLY A 474 1.75 -1.96 -11.45
N GLY A 475 2.44 -2.42 -10.41
CA GLY A 475 3.89 -2.28 -10.30
C GLY A 475 4.47 -2.94 -9.06
N PHE A 476 5.81 -3.06 -9.01
CA PHE A 476 6.59 -3.47 -7.85
C PHE A 476 6.24 -4.85 -7.28
N VAL A 477 5.70 -5.77 -8.10
CA VAL A 477 5.27 -7.11 -7.65
C VAL A 477 4.14 -7.04 -6.59
N LEU A 478 3.50 -5.88 -6.40
CA LEU A 478 2.46 -5.71 -5.38
C LEU A 478 1.11 -6.22 -5.89
N SER A 479 0.66 -7.34 -5.33
CA SER A 479 -0.67 -7.91 -5.61
C SER A 479 -1.77 -7.10 -4.93
N GLN A 480 -2.82 -6.76 -5.67
CA GLN A 480 -3.99 -6.04 -5.15
C GLN A 480 -5.08 -7.04 -4.76
N LEU A 481 -5.38 -7.13 -3.47
CA LEU A 481 -6.33 -8.09 -2.92
C LEU A 481 -7.48 -7.38 -2.18
N PRO A 482 -8.67 -7.98 -2.12
CA PRO A 482 -9.78 -7.44 -1.32
C PRO A 482 -9.41 -7.41 0.17
N THR A 483 -9.29 -6.21 0.73
CA THR A 483 -9.11 -5.95 2.16
C THR A 483 -10.23 -5.06 2.68
N PHE A 484 -10.47 -5.05 3.98
CA PHE A 484 -11.51 -4.21 4.57
C PHE A 484 -11.26 -2.73 4.25
N SER A 485 -12.29 -2.09 3.70
CA SER A 485 -12.22 -0.70 3.26
C SER A 485 -13.45 0.07 3.67
N ALA A 486 -13.30 1.00 4.61
CA ALA A 486 -14.36 1.94 4.98
C ALA A 486 -14.84 2.75 3.78
N THR A 487 -13.92 3.10 2.87
CA THR A 487 -14.24 3.77 1.60
C THR A 487 -15.14 2.91 0.71
N ALA A 488 -14.75 1.64 0.45
CA ALA A 488 -15.53 0.74 -0.40
C ALA A 488 -16.94 0.47 0.18
N VAL A 489 -17.02 0.22 1.50
CA VAL A 489 -18.29 0.02 2.21
C VAL A 489 -19.18 1.26 2.08
N THR A 490 -18.67 2.43 2.45
CA THR A 490 -19.45 3.68 2.39
C THR A 490 -19.86 4.04 0.96
N TRP A 491 -18.99 3.79 -0.03
CA TRP A 491 -19.28 3.99 -1.44
C TRP A 491 -20.43 3.11 -1.92
N ALA A 492 -20.36 1.80 -1.62
CA ALA A 492 -21.41 0.85 -2.01
C ALA A 492 -22.76 1.10 -1.29
N GLU A 493 -22.72 1.49 0.00
CA GLU A 493 -23.93 1.89 0.74
C GLU A 493 -24.65 3.09 0.12
N ASN A 494 -23.90 3.98 -0.54
CA ASN A 494 -24.44 5.13 -1.25
C ASN A 494 -24.78 4.82 -2.73
N GLY A 495 -24.90 3.54 -3.11
CA GLY A 495 -25.34 3.09 -4.45
C GLY A 495 -24.21 3.04 -5.48
N GLY A 496 -22.96 3.12 -5.07
CA GLY A 496 -21.81 3.05 -5.97
C GLY A 496 -21.28 1.63 -6.20
N VAL A 497 -20.46 1.49 -7.25
CA VAL A 497 -19.65 0.30 -7.54
C VAL A 497 -18.20 0.64 -7.17
N TYR A 498 -17.56 -0.22 -6.38
CA TYR A 498 -16.12 -0.15 -6.12
C TYR A 498 -15.42 -1.25 -6.91
N ALA A 499 -14.42 -0.89 -7.71
CA ALA A 499 -13.71 -1.77 -8.60
C ALA A 499 -12.19 -1.70 -8.34
N LEU A 500 -11.55 -2.86 -8.15
CA LEU A 500 -10.12 -3.02 -7.90
C LEU A 500 -9.52 -3.90 -8.99
N ALA A 501 -8.79 -3.28 -9.94
CA ALA A 501 -8.18 -3.99 -11.06
C ALA A 501 -6.81 -4.59 -10.68
N ASN A 502 -6.57 -5.84 -11.10
CA ASN A 502 -5.32 -6.58 -10.87
C ASN A 502 -4.45 -6.48 -12.12
N LEU A 503 -3.70 -5.41 -12.22
CA LEU A 503 -2.97 -5.03 -13.43
C LEU A 503 -1.63 -5.76 -13.55
N ARG A 504 -1.15 -5.95 -14.79
CA ARG A 504 0.24 -6.36 -15.03
C ARG A 504 1.21 -5.40 -14.30
N GLY A 505 2.41 -5.88 -13.96
CA GLY A 505 3.33 -5.17 -13.06
C GLY A 505 3.15 -5.53 -11.58
N GLY A 506 1.97 -6.04 -11.18
CA GLY A 506 1.74 -6.67 -9.88
C GLY A 506 2.36 -8.06 -9.75
N GLY A 507 2.08 -8.75 -8.63
CA GLY A 507 2.60 -10.07 -8.33
C GLY A 507 1.58 -11.21 -8.45
N GLU A 508 0.36 -10.92 -8.89
CA GLU A 508 -0.79 -11.83 -8.85
C GLU A 508 -0.54 -13.15 -9.57
N PHE A 509 0.23 -13.11 -10.67
CA PHE A 509 0.60 -14.28 -11.48
C PHE A 509 2.13 -14.43 -11.62
N GLY A 510 2.87 -14.05 -10.57
CA GLY A 510 4.31 -14.24 -10.48
C GLY A 510 5.14 -13.26 -11.32
N GLU A 511 6.40 -13.63 -11.56
CA GLU A 511 7.39 -12.76 -12.20
C GLU A 511 7.06 -12.41 -13.66
N ALA A 512 6.44 -13.33 -14.39
CA ALA A 512 6.05 -13.06 -15.77
C ALA A 512 5.00 -11.94 -15.86
N TRP A 513 4.08 -11.88 -14.90
CA TRP A 513 3.08 -10.84 -14.78
C TRP A 513 3.71 -9.49 -14.43
N HIS A 514 4.67 -9.49 -13.50
CA HIS A 514 5.43 -8.30 -13.14
C HIS A 514 6.20 -7.75 -14.35
N ARG A 515 6.99 -8.61 -15.02
CA ARG A 515 7.79 -8.20 -16.19
C ARG A 515 6.96 -7.73 -17.37
N ALA A 516 5.71 -8.14 -17.46
CA ALA A 516 4.80 -7.68 -18.51
C ALA A 516 4.26 -6.26 -18.26
N GLY A 517 4.58 -5.63 -17.11
CA GLY A 517 4.13 -4.28 -16.75
C GLY A 517 5.25 -3.35 -16.26
N MET A 518 6.53 -3.63 -16.54
CA MET A 518 7.66 -2.80 -16.14
C MET A 518 8.53 -2.39 -17.33
N LEU A 519 9.39 -1.38 -17.18
CA LEU A 519 10.36 -0.89 -18.18
C LEU A 519 9.66 -0.57 -19.51
N ASP A 520 10.15 -1.16 -20.62
CA ASP A 520 9.62 -1.02 -21.98
C ASP A 520 8.16 -1.48 -22.14
N LYS A 521 7.65 -2.26 -21.18
CA LYS A 521 6.30 -2.81 -21.17
C LYS A 521 5.35 -2.05 -20.23
N LYS A 522 5.77 -0.92 -19.66
CA LYS A 522 4.93 -0.17 -18.70
C LYS A 522 3.60 0.30 -19.30
N GLN A 523 3.52 0.53 -20.62
CA GLN A 523 2.27 0.88 -21.28
C GLN A 523 1.18 -0.20 -21.10
N ASN A 524 1.54 -1.47 -20.99
CA ASN A 524 0.57 -2.55 -20.76
C ASN A 524 -0.25 -2.34 -19.48
N VAL A 525 0.33 -1.71 -18.46
CA VAL A 525 -0.38 -1.40 -17.19
C VAL A 525 -1.49 -0.39 -17.43
N PHE A 526 -1.22 0.63 -18.25
CA PHE A 526 -2.18 1.68 -18.61
C PHE A 526 -3.26 1.11 -19.51
N ASP A 527 -2.87 0.30 -20.52
CA ASP A 527 -3.81 -0.39 -21.41
C ASP A 527 -4.76 -1.34 -20.64
N ASP A 528 -4.25 -2.05 -19.62
CA ASP A 528 -5.05 -2.91 -18.73
C ASP A 528 -6.10 -2.09 -17.96
N PHE A 529 -5.71 -0.91 -17.47
CA PHE A 529 -6.59 -0.05 -16.68
C PHE A 529 -7.63 0.68 -17.54
N GLU A 530 -7.25 1.08 -18.75
CA GLU A 530 -8.20 1.60 -19.76
C GLU A 530 -9.24 0.54 -20.13
N ALA A 531 -8.80 -0.70 -20.33
CA ALA A 531 -9.68 -1.83 -20.60
C ALA A 531 -10.63 -2.15 -19.43
N ALA A 532 -10.17 -1.96 -18.17
CA ALA A 532 -11.04 -2.07 -16.99
C ALA A 532 -12.16 -1.03 -17.02
N ALA A 533 -11.82 0.23 -17.30
CA ALA A 533 -12.79 1.32 -17.45
C ALA A 533 -13.81 1.01 -18.56
N GLN A 534 -13.34 0.59 -19.73
CA GLN A 534 -14.18 0.24 -20.87
C GLN A 534 -15.10 -0.95 -20.54
N TYR A 535 -14.58 -2.00 -19.88
CA TYR A 535 -15.39 -3.14 -19.44
C TYR A 535 -16.54 -2.73 -18.52
N LEU A 536 -16.29 -1.86 -17.54
CA LEU A 536 -17.32 -1.38 -16.62
C LEU A 536 -18.42 -0.59 -17.35
N ILE A 537 -18.05 0.16 -18.40
CA ILE A 537 -18.97 0.90 -19.27
C ILE A 537 -19.79 -0.08 -20.14
N ASP A 538 -19.11 -1.00 -20.84
CA ASP A 538 -19.76 -1.96 -21.76
C ASP A 538 -20.72 -2.91 -21.03
N GLN A 539 -20.35 -3.31 -19.80
CA GLN A 539 -21.22 -4.13 -18.93
C GLN A 539 -22.30 -3.32 -18.22
N ARG A 540 -22.39 -2.01 -18.51
CA ARG A 540 -23.39 -1.10 -17.96
C ARG A 540 -23.38 -1.00 -16.43
N TYR A 541 -22.23 -1.25 -15.79
CA TYR A 541 -22.06 -0.88 -14.39
C TYR A 541 -22.09 0.65 -14.26
N THR A 542 -21.51 1.37 -15.22
CA THR A 542 -21.35 2.83 -15.23
C THR A 542 -21.34 3.39 -16.64
N SER A 543 -21.07 4.68 -16.79
CA SER A 543 -20.73 5.37 -18.04
C SER A 543 -19.63 6.39 -17.78
N PRO A 544 -19.01 7.01 -18.81
CA PRO A 544 -17.98 8.03 -18.61
C PRO A 544 -18.39 9.18 -17.67
N GLN A 545 -19.69 9.51 -17.62
CA GLN A 545 -20.23 10.57 -16.76
C GLN A 545 -20.31 10.16 -15.29
N HIS A 546 -20.28 8.86 -15.00
CA HIS A 546 -20.43 8.30 -13.66
C HIS A 546 -19.21 7.48 -13.23
N LEU A 547 -18.12 7.49 -14.02
CA LEU A 547 -16.87 6.80 -13.71
C LEU A 547 -15.81 7.77 -13.16
N GLY A 548 -15.27 7.43 -12.01
CA GLY A 548 -14.10 8.08 -11.44
C GLY A 548 -12.99 7.08 -11.16
N ILE A 549 -11.75 7.53 -11.30
CA ILE A 549 -10.56 6.71 -11.05
C ILE A 549 -9.75 7.28 -9.90
N THR A 550 -9.10 6.39 -9.15
CA THR A 550 -8.22 6.80 -8.05
C THR A 550 -6.95 5.96 -8.02
N GLY A 551 -5.86 6.58 -7.59
CA GLY A 551 -4.60 5.88 -7.41
C GLY A 551 -3.59 6.70 -6.59
N GLY A 552 -2.70 6.00 -5.90
CA GLY A 552 -1.65 6.63 -5.10
C GLY A 552 -0.26 6.05 -5.41
N SER A 553 0.81 6.85 -5.22
CA SER A 553 2.18 6.41 -5.48
C SER A 553 2.37 5.99 -6.95
N ASN A 554 2.79 4.75 -7.23
CA ASN A 554 2.75 4.17 -8.59
C ASN A 554 1.32 4.14 -9.18
N GLY A 555 0.29 3.96 -8.34
CA GLY A 555 -1.10 4.12 -8.77
C GLY A 555 -1.45 5.56 -9.13
N GLY A 556 -0.73 6.54 -8.60
CA GLY A 556 -0.80 7.94 -9.03
C GLY A 556 -0.25 8.15 -10.45
N LEU A 557 0.86 7.48 -10.79
CA LEU A 557 1.34 7.41 -12.18
C LEU A 557 0.29 6.76 -13.09
N LEU A 558 -0.31 5.65 -12.64
CA LEU A 558 -1.37 4.95 -13.37
C LEU A 558 -2.51 5.89 -13.78
N VAL A 559 -3.10 6.57 -12.79
CA VAL A 559 -4.28 7.42 -13.07
C VAL A 559 -3.94 8.70 -13.81
N THR A 560 -2.71 9.22 -13.70
CA THR A 560 -2.29 10.40 -14.46
C THR A 560 -1.88 10.05 -15.89
N ALA A 561 -1.30 8.88 -16.13
CA ALA A 561 -1.08 8.38 -17.50
C ALA A 561 -2.42 8.12 -18.19
N PHE A 562 -3.37 7.48 -17.51
CA PHE A 562 -4.74 7.33 -18.01
C PHE A 562 -5.38 8.70 -18.34
N LEU A 563 -5.27 9.66 -17.43
CA LEU A 563 -5.83 11.02 -17.59
C LEU A 563 -5.32 11.73 -18.84
N THR A 564 -4.05 11.55 -19.19
CA THR A 564 -3.45 12.16 -20.42
C THR A 564 -3.78 11.37 -21.67
N GLN A 565 -3.98 10.06 -21.60
CA GLN A 565 -4.26 9.19 -22.74
C GLN A 565 -5.77 9.07 -23.05
N ARG A 566 -6.61 8.93 -22.02
CA ARG A 566 -8.06 8.70 -22.17
C ARG A 566 -8.91 9.59 -21.24
N PRO A 567 -8.78 10.92 -21.32
CA PRO A 567 -9.60 11.84 -20.51
C PRO A 567 -11.11 11.74 -20.81
N ASP A 568 -11.49 11.14 -21.94
CA ASP A 568 -12.87 10.95 -22.42
C ASP A 568 -13.64 9.88 -21.63
N LEU A 569 -12.95 8.94 -20.99
CA LEU A 569 -13.58 7.79 -20.32
C LEU A 569 -14.01 8.07 -18.89
N VAL A 570 -13.57 9.16 -18.27
CA VAL A 570 -13.79 9.42 -16.84
C VAL A 570 -14.28 10.85 -16.58
N LYS A 571 -15.05 11.00 -15.52
CA LYS A 571 -15.57 12.29 -15.05
C LYS A 571 -14.75 12.91 -13.94
N ALA A 572 -14.07 12.08 -13.12
CA ALA A 572 -13.29 12.53 -11.99
C ALA A 572 -12.02 11.67 -11.79
N VAL A 573 -10.96 12.30 -11.32
CA VAL A 573 -9.69 11.64 -10.98
C VAL A 573 -9.24 12.11 -9.59
N VAL A 574 -8.87 11.17 -8.70
CA VAL A 574 -8.17 11.46 -7.46
C VAL A 574 -6.79 10.83 -7.51
N CYS A 575 -5.77 11.64 -7.36
CA CYS A 575 -4.38 11.27 -7.54
C CYS A 575 -3.57 11.63 -6.29
N SER A 576 -3.15 10.62 -5.51
CA SER A 576 -2.54 10.80 -4.20
C SER A 576 -1.05 10.47 -4.22
N TYR A 577 -0.22 11.37 -3.71
CA TYR A 577 1.24 11.19 -3.56
C TYR A 577 1.92 10.63 -4.82
N PRO A 578 1.69 11.19 -6.00
CA PRO A 578 1.95 10.55 -7.29
C PRO A 578 3.36 10.73 -7.80
N LEU A 579 3.84 9.75 -8.62
CA LEU A 579 4.89 9.96 -9.60
C LEU A 579 4.25 10.50 -10.89
N ILE A 580 4.78 11.57 -11.48
CA ILE A 580 4.18 12.19 -12.68
C ILE A 580 5.24 12.67 -13.69
N ASP A 581 6.24 13.44 -13.26
CA ASP A 581 7.37 13.83 -14.12
C ASP A 581 8.40 12.70 -14.13
N MET A 582 8.20 11.77 -15.05
CA MET A 582 9.03 10.56 -15.11
C MET A 582 10.41 10.82 -15.73
N ILE A 583 10.60 11.95 -16.38
CA ILE A 583 11.90 12.32 -16.96
C ILE A 583 12.90 12.67 -15.86
N ARG A 584 12.41 13.23 -14.74
CA ARG A 584 13.26 13.71 -13.65
C ARG A 584 13.12 12.92 -12.35
N TYR A 585 12.16 11.99 -12.25
CA TYR A 585 11.77 11.34 -10.98
C TYR A 585 12.96 10.77 -10.20
N HIS A 586 13.91 10.11 -10.89
CA HIS A 586 15.03 9.39 -10.29
C HIS A 586 16.07 10.30 -9.61
N GLN A 587 15.98 11.62 -9.82
CA GLN A 587 16.88 12.63 -9.25
C GLN A 587 16.45 13.03 -7.82
N PHE A 588 15.25 12.64 -7.37
CA PHE A 588 14.68 13.12 -6.11
C PHE A 588 14.57 12.01 -5.07
N LEU A 589 14.92 12.35 -3.83
CA LEU A 589 14.76 11.49 -2.65
C LEU A 589 15.35 10.08 -2.88
N VAL A 590 14.50 9.05 -2.76
CA VAL A 590 14.89 7.65 -2.90
C VAL A 590 14.53 7.04 -4.26
N ALA A 591 14.04 7.83 -5.18
CA ALA A 591 13.45 7.32 -6.42
C ALA A 591 14.46 6.63 -7.37
N ARG A 592 15.77 6.80 -7.13
CA ARG A 592 16.80 6.01 -7.81
C ARG A 592 16.65 4.50 -7.63
N PHE A 593 16.10 4.07 -6.47
CA PHE A 593 15.82 2.65 -6.22
C PHE A 593 14.70 2.08 -7.10
N TRP A 594 13.95 2.93 -7.83
CA TRP A 594 12.87 2.51 -8.73
C TRP A 594 13.29 2.44 -10.20
N VAL A 595 14.56 2.76 -10.50
CA VAL A 595 15.10 2.62 -11.86
C VAL A 595 14.95 1.19 -12.41
N PRO A 596 15.09 0.12 -11.63
CA PRO A 596 14.80 -1.24 -12.12
C PRO A 596 13.35 -1.47 -12.56
N GLU A 597 12.39 -0.70 -12.06
CA GLU A 597 10.97 -0.79 -12.42
C GLU A 597 10.61 0.06 -13.65
N TYR A 598 11.15 1.29 -13.72
CA TYR A 598 10.75 2.27 -14.75
C TYR A 598 11.81 2.56 -15.81
N GLY A 599 13.08 2.44 -15.47
CA GLY A 599 14.20 2.94 -16.23
C GLY A 599 14.63 4.35 -15.84
N SER A 600 15.67 4.89 -16.49
CA SER A 600 16.23 6.23 -16.25
C SER A 600 16.31 7.03 -17.54
N SER A 601 16.05 8.34 -17.48
CA SER A 601 16.24 9.28 -18.59
C SER A 601 17.73 9.50 -18.93
N GLU A 602 18.65 9.05 -18.08
CA GLU A 602 20.10 9.08 -18.36
C GLU A 602 20.52 8.02 -19.36
N ASN A 603 19.73 6.95 -19.52
CA ASN A 603 19.94 5.93 -20.54
C ASN A 603 19.12 6.25 -21.79
N PRO A 604 19.74 6.38 -23.00
CA PRO A 604 19.04 6.79 -24.23
C PRO A 604 17.89 5.86 -24.63
N GLU A 605 17.99 4.57 -24.38
CA GLU A 605 16.93 3.61 -24.72
C GLU A 605 15.77 3.68 -23.72
N GLN A 606 16.08 3.73 -22.42
CA GLN A 606 15.09 3.83 -21.37
C GLN A 606 14.36 5.18 -21.37
N PHE A 607 15.05 6.25 -21.79
CA PHE A 607 14.41 7.56 -21.98
C PHE A 607 13.23 7.47 -22.94
N LYS A 608 13.35 6.74 -24.05
CA LYS A 608 12.26 6.57 -25.02
C LYS A 608 11.03 5.93 -24.37
N TRP A 609 11.25 4.90 -23.54
CA TRP A 609 10.15 4.23 -22.85
C TRP A 609 9.42 5.17 -21.89
N ILE A 610 10.20 5.88 -21.05
CA ILE A 610 9.66 6.78 -20.02
C ILE A 610 8.96 7.99 -20.67
N TYR A 611 9.60 8.59 -21.69
CA TYR A 611 9.08 9.76 -22.36
C TYR A 611 7.73 9.47 -23.05
N ALA A 612 7.56 8.26 -23.59
CA ALA A 612 6.35 7.86 -24.28
C ALA A 612 5.07 7.94 -23.41
N TYR A 613 5.19 7.79 -22.08
CA TYR A 613 4.04 7.83 -21.19
C TYR A 613 4.10 8.88 -20.06
N SER A 614 5.21 9.60 -19.90
CA SER A 614 5.40 10.55 -18.79
C SER A 614 4.27 11.58 -18.72
N PRO A 615 3.38 11.56 -17.73
CA PRO A 615 2.14 12.34 -17.78
C PRO A 615 2.38 13.86 -17.85
N TYR A 616 3.41 14.37 -17.15
CA TYR A 616 3.71 15.80 -17.12
C TYR A 616 4.03 16.35 -18.53
N GLN A 617 4.76 15.59 -19.35
CA GLN A 617 5.15 15.98 -20.69
C GLN A 617 4.04 15.74 -21.73
N HIS A 618 2.94 15.05 -21.35
CA HIS A 618 1.83 14.72 -22.24
C HIS A 618 0.53 15.50 -21.92
N VAL A 619 0.61 16.54 -21.10
CA VAL A 619 -0.52 17.48 -20.95
C VAL A 619 -0.66 18.27 -22.25
N VAL A 620 -1.83 18.18 -22.89
CA VAL A 620 -2.12 18.85 -24.17
C VAL A 620 -3.03 20.04 -23.93
N LYS A 621 -2.55 21.22 -24.30
CA LYS A 621 -3.28 22.49 -24.15
C LYS A 621 -4.62 22.46 -24.90
N GLY A 622 -5.69 22.90 -24.23
CA GLY A 622 -7.04 22.94 -24.77
C GLY A 622 -7.82 21.64 -24.67
N THR A 623 -7.19 20.55 -24.18
CA THR A 623 -7.90 19.30 -23.90
C THR A 623 -8.91 19.47 -22.77
N LYS A 624 -10.11 18.95 -22.95
CA LYS A 624 -11.18 18.99 -21.93
C LYS A 624 -10.94 17.92 -20.87
N TYR A 625 -10.04 18.19 -19.94
CA TYR A 625 -9.78 17.25 -18.85
C TYR A 625 -10.95 17.13 -17.88
N PRO A 626 -11.17 15.96 -17.26
CA PRO A 626 -12.14 15.76 -16.18
C PRO A 626 -11.80 16.59 -14.94
N ALA A 627 -12.62 16.52 -13.91
CA ALA A 627 -12.28 17.08 -12.61
C ALA A 627 -11.14 16.28 -11.96
N VAL A 628 -10.13 16.97 -11.39
CA VAL A 628 -8.97 16.31 -10.77
C VAL A 628 -8.73 16.86 -9.37
N LEU A 629 -8.49 15.96 -8.42
CA LEU A 629 -8.00 16.27 -7.08
C LEU A 629 -6.64 15.60 -6.88
N PHE A 630 -5.58 16.41 -6.89
CA PHE A 630 -4.26 15.97 -6.45
C PHE A 630 -4.14 16.06 -4.94
N ILE A 631 -3.51 15.06 -4.30
CA ILE A 631 -3.22 15.02 -2.88
C ILE A 631 -1.73 14.76 -2.69
N SER A 632 -1.07 15.56 -1.86
CA SER A 632 0.35 15.40 -1.52
C SER A 632 0.64 16.03 -0.16
N GLY A 633 1.86 15.88 0.36
CA GLY A 633 2.22 16.42 1.67
C GLY A 633 3.71 16.63 1.87
N ASP A 634 4.06 17.57 2.77
CA ASP A 634 5.44 17.99 3.05
C ASP A 634 6.35 16.87 3.54
N SER A 635 5.80 15.96 4.35
CA SER A 635 6.55 14.88 4.98
C SER A 635 6.67 13.64 4.08
N ASP A 636 6.30 13.73 2.78
CA ASP A 636 6.53 12.64 1.85
C ASP A 636 8.02 12.60 1.46
N THR A 637 8.77 11.80 2.20
CA THR A 637 10.20 11.56 1.94
C THR A 637 10.42 10.38 0.98
N ARG A 638 9.34 9.78 0.45
CA ARG A 638 9.38 8.69 -0.54
C ARG A 638 9.19 9.21 -1.95
N VAL A 639 8.04 9.79 -2.24
CA VAL A 639 7.71 10.39 -3.54
C VAL A 639 7.72 11.90 -3.41
N ALA A 640 8.62 12.56 -4.10
CA ALA A 640 8.79 14.00 -4.00
C ALA A 640 7.49 14.76 -4.31
N PRO A 641 6.99 15.63 -3.41
CA PRO A 641 5.73 16.36 -3.59
C PRO A 641 5.68 17.28 -4.81
N LEU A 642 6.84 17.56 -5.42
CA LEU A 642 6.95 18.37 -6.63
C LEU A 642 6.07 17.86 -7.79
N HIS A 643 5.89 16.54 -7.89
CA HIS A 643 5.11 15.93 -8.96
C HIS A 643 3.66 16.44 -8.97
N ALA A 644 3.00 16.43 -7.80
CA ALA A 644 1.65 16.94 -7.65
C ALA A 644 1.58 18.46 -7.88
N ARG A 645 2.56 19.22 -7.38
CA ARG A 645 2.61 20.69 -7.54
C ARG A 645 2.75 21.08 -9.00
N LYS A 646 3.72 20.51 -9.71
CA LYS A 646 3.98 20.82 -11.12
C LYS A 646 2.79 20.43 -12.00
N MET A 647 2.22 19.26 -11.80
CA MET A 647 1.08 18.79 -12.62
C MET A 647 -0.17 19.63 -12.37
N THR A 648 -0.45 20.04 -11.13
CA THR A 648 -1.57 20.94 -10.84
C THR A 648 -1.42 22.26 -11.61
N ALA A 649 -0.24 22.88 -11.56
CA ALA A 649 0.04 24.12 -12.27
C ALA A 649 -0.13 23.96 -13.79
N MET A 650 0.41 22.91 -14.37
CA MET A 650 0.33 22.60 -15.80
C MET A 650 -1.12 22.41 -16.24
N MET A 651 -1.87 21.58 -15.54
CA MET A 651 -3.24 21.28 -15.91
C MET A 651 -4.18 22.48 -15.71
N GLN A 652 -3.98 23.31 -14.68
CA GLN A 652 -4.75 24.54 -14.48
C GLN A 652 -4.53 25.54 -15.62
N ALA A 653 -3.31 25.61 -16.16
CA ALA A 653 -2.98 26.50 -17.27
C ALA A 653 -3.50 26.01 -18.62
N ASP A 654 -3.49 24.68 -18.86
CA ASP A 654 -3.69 24.11 -20.19
C ASP A 654 -5.05 23.43 -20.40
N THR A 655 -5.84 23.19 -19.35
CA THR A 655 -7.17 22.58 -19.54
C THR A 655 -8.11 23.43 -20.37
N GLY A 656 -8.81 22.81 -21.32
CA GLY A 656 -9.88 23.43 -22.10
C GLY A 656 -11.28 23.26 -21.48
N SER A 657 -11.37 22.72 -20.26
CA SER A 657 -12.63 22.53 -19.55
C SER A 657 -12.78 23.50 -18.37
N SER A 658 -14.01 23.66 -17.87
CA SER A 658 -14.29 24.38 -16.63
C SER A 658 -14.34 23.45 -15.41
N ASN A 659 -13.95 22.18 -15.56
CA ASN A 659 -13.88 21.23 -14.44
C ASN A 659 -12.77 21.66 -13.47
N PRO A 660 -12.95 21.49 -12.14
CA PRO A 660 -11.96 21.90 -11.16
C PRO A 660 -10.70 21.01 -11.23
N ILE A 661 -9.55 21.68 -11.25
CA ILE A 661 -8.24 21.05 -11.04
C ILE A 661 -7.74 21.55 -9.69
N LEU A 662 -7.68 20.67 -8.71
CA LEU A 662 -7.48 20.99 -7.30
C LEU A 662 -6.20 20.34 -6.77
N LEU A 663 -5.58 20.99 -5.78
CA LEU A 663 -4.51 20.43 -4.98
C LEU A 663 -4.88 20.51 -3.49
N ARG A 664 -4.95 19.36 -2.83
CA ARG A 664 -4.94 19.26 -1.37
C ARG A 664 -3.51 18.96 -0.92
N TYR A 665 -2.87 19.93 -0.27
CA TYR A 665 -1.49 19.80 0.17
C TYR A 665 -1.40 19.83 1.70
N HIS A 666 -1.03 18.69 2.28
CA HIS A 666 -0.91 18.54 3.72
C HIS A 666 0.47 18.96 4.22
N VAL A 667 0.52 19.87 5.19
CA VAL A 667 1.78 20.38 5.75
C VAL A 667 2.37 19.49 6.87
N SER A 668 1.70 18.40 7.22
CA SER A 668 2.09 17.52 8.34
C SER A 668 1.84 16.04 8.08
N SER A 669 1.62 15.63 6.83
CA SER A 669 1.49 14.21 6.47
C SER A 669 2.41 13.83 5.33
N GLY A 670 2.72 12.54 5.23
CA GLY A 670 3.64 11.95 4.26
C GLY A 670 3.13 10.62 3.71
N HIS A 671 4.04 9.87 3.07
CA HIS A 671 3.69 8.65 2.33
C HIS A 671 3.28 7.48 3.21
N SER A 672 3.85 7.39 4.41
CA SER A 672 3.69 6.23 5.31
C SER A 672 2.49 6.35 6.26
N GLY A 673 1.55 7.25 5.99
CA GLY A 673 0.36 7.45 6.83
C GLY A 673 0.70 8.03 8.19
N GLY A 674 0.01 7.58 9.25
CA GLY A 674 0.26 8.04 10.60
C GLY A 674 -0.51 9.30 10.98
N GLU A 675 -1.51 9.64 10.18
CA GLU A 675 -2.44 10.70 10.51
C GLU A 675 -3.35 10.28 11.68
N PRO A 676 -3.70 11.22 12.59
CA PRO A 676 -4.74 10.98 13.59
C PRO A 676 -6.04 10.49 12.96
N LEU A 677 -6.80 9.66 13.68
CA LEU A 677 -8.05 9.08 13.16
C LEU A 677 -8.99 10.16 12.60
N LYS A 678 -9.12 11.29 13.28
CA LYS A 678 -9.95 12.40 12.84
C LYS A 678 -9.53 12.97 11.49
N GLU A 679 -8.22 13.08 11.23
CA GLU A 679 -7.70 13.55 9.94
C GLU A 679 -7.92 12.50 8.85
N GLN A 680 -7.69 11.21 9.14
CA GLN A 680 -8.00 10.12 8.22
C GLN A 680 -9.47 10.14 7.78
N VAL A 681 -10.40 10.32 8.72
CA VAL A 681 -11.85 10.42 8.46
C VAL A 681 -12.15 11.63 7.57
N ASN A 682 -11.60 12.80 7.90
CA ASN A 682 -11.83 14.03 7.13
C ASN A 682 -11.30 13.90 5.69
N ASN A 683 -10.10 13.36 5.50
CA ASN A 683 -9.46 13.19 4.20
C ASN A 683 -10.22 12.20 3.31
N GLN A 684 -10.66 11.07 3.89
CA GLN A 684 -11.50 10.11 3.17
C GLN A 684 -12.87 10.70 2.82
N ALA A 685 -13.50 11.42 3.73
CA ALA A 685 -14.79 12.07 3.48
C ALA A 685 -14.69 13.18 2.42
N GLU A 686 -13.61 13.96 2.42
CA GLU A 686 -13.36 15.00 1.39
C GLU A 686 -13.18 14.36 0.01
N THR A 687 -12.31 13.35 -0.10
CA THR A 687 -12.09 12.61 -1.34
C THR A 687 -13.40 11.99 -1.86
N MET A 688 -14.16 11.35 -0.97
CA MET A 688 -15.41 10.70 -1.34
C MET A 688 -16.49 11.72 -1.73
N SER A 689 -16.57 12.84 -1.03
CA SER A 689 -17.54 13.90 -1.36
C SER A 689 -17.22 14.57 -2.69
N PHE A 690 -15.93 14.77 -3.02
CA PHE A 690 -15.49 15.23 -4.34
C PHE A 690 -15.95 14.25 -5.45
N MET A 691 -15.67 12.95 -5.27
CA MET A 691 -16.10 11.92 -6.22
C MET A 691 -17.63 11.88 -6.36
N MET A 692 -18.37 11.89 -5.26
CA MET A 692 -19.84 11.88 -5.28
C MET A 692 -20.43 13.13 -5.98
N TRP A 693 -19.82 14.29 -5.76
CA TRP A 693 -20.23 15.55 -6.40
C TRP A 693 -20.04 15.50 -7.92
N GLN A 694 -18.95 14.90 -8.37
CA GLN A 694 -18.67 14.84 -9.81
C GLN A 694 -19.44 13.74 -10.54
N LEU A 695 -19.73 12.62 -9.88
CA LEU A 695 -20.28 11.42 -10.52
C LEU A 695 -21.80 11.28 -10.41
N ARG A 696 -22.48 12.13 -9.65
CA ARG A 696 -23.94 12.21 -9.52
C ARG A 696 -24.49 13.41 -10.28
#